data_8c6312b71768b8c5110a0f7816707001
#
_entry.id   8c6312b71768b8c5110a0f7816707001
#
_cell.length_a   1.000
_cell.length_b   1.000
_cell.length_c   1.000
_cell.angle_alpha   90.00
_cell.angle_beta   90.00
_cell.angle_gamma   90.00
#
_symmetry.space_group_name_H-M   'P 1'
#
loop_
_entity.id
_entity.type
_entity.pdbx_description
1 polymer ?
#
loop_
_entity_poly.entity_id
_entity_poly.type
_entity_poly.pdbx_seq_one_letter_code
_entity_poly.pdbx_strand_id
1 'polypeptide(L)'
;MASPVRRGAQTLLMGLKNLHQRSSASQRRTMYLLETRLPSLMNYQLPKAFSLLKPAEKEEETDVKDSGDFSKFRLSEETVQKLEGKNINYLFPIQAETFDYIYDGLDLIAQAKTGTGKTLSFVLPLVEKLKLENLTRKRGRAPKVLVLAPTRELAKQVGESFDFLRSDLSVHCMYGGVSYGPQVAAIKAGLDVIVGTPGRILDHMVNGTLDLSQLKHVVIDEVDRMLDMGFSQSVEDILAESYRSDDTEKPQTLLFSATLPPWVQKTAEKYMSEDKKIVDLIGDQELKASETIQHLAIKCPYQARASTIRDVVQVYSGAHSRTLIFTETKNDANSLALSSVLKQDTQVLHGDIPQEQREITLKSFREGRVRCLVATDVAARGLDIPEVDLVVLSEPPKDVDTYIHRAGRTGRAGRSGISVVFHKPDQQGQLRAVERRAGIKFKFIGPPQPADIIKASAADAQKFVESVSPEVLELFREAAQSLVDKIGAIDAVAASLAHISGTKEIISRSLITGKEGFTTFLMKGSVEFMGPGYMWRALENNVPEIKEQIEVLKPCSDRKSVVVDVPSIHAKAFEEYWSDVGGSNGINVEKVSQLPELPERQRFGQMERRPHFGERYSQGRDVFQRYGKGQFSSRNGYGGKASFKKDFKSSNSYGQRRNNFANGNGNLHRFDSWLE
;
A
#
# COMPACT_ATOMS: atom_id res chain seq x y z
N MET A 1 4.71 21.89 -34.89
CA MET A 1 5.18 23.00 -34.02
C MET A 1 6.36 22.49 -33.19
N ALA A 2 7.50 23.17 -33.23
CA ALA A 2 8.69 22.70 -32.50
C ALA A 2 8.49 22.90 -30.98
N SER A 3 8.90 21.88 -30.18
CA SER A 3 8.72 21.88 -28.71
C SER A 3 9.44 23.06 -28.04
N PRO A 4 8.99 23.52 -26.86
CA PRO A 4 9.60 24.64 -26.11
C PRO A 4 11.10 24.46 -25.87
N VAL A 5 11.57 23.22 -25.72
CA VAL A 5 13.00 22.89 -25.51
C VAL A 5 13.83 23.20 -26.77
N ARG A 6 13.30 22.99 -27.98
CA ARG A 6 14.01 23.36 -29.22
C ARG A 6 14.10 24.87 -29.44
N ARG A 7 13.11 25.65 -29.00
CA ARG A 7 13.17 27.12 -29.05
C ARG A 7 14.18 27.69 -28.07
N GLY A 8 14.25 27.14 -26.84
CA GLY A 8 15.25 27.52 -25.86
C GLY A 8 16.69 27.30 -26.34
N ALA A 9 16.94 26.15 -26.95
CA ALA A 9 18.29 25.82 -27.49
C ALA A 9 18.69 26.71 -28.66
N GLN A 10 17.74 27.07 -29.55
CA GLN A 10 18.01 27.99 -30.66
C GLN A 10 18.27 29.42 -30.20
N THR A 11 17.57 29.87 -29.15
CA THR A 11 17.78 31.20 -28.55
C THR A 11 19.14 31.27 -27.84
N LEU A 12 19.56 30.20 -27.17
CA LEU A 12 20.87 30.10 -26.52
C LEU A 12 22.02 30.10 -27.54
N LEU A 13 21.86 29.38 -28.67
CA LEU A 13 22.82 29.37 -29.79
C LEU A 13 22.95 30.72 -30.48
N MET A 14 21.84 31.47 -30.65
CA MET A 14 21.88 32.83 -31.18
C MET A 14 22.53 33.81 -30.19
N GLY A 15 22.28 33.65 -28.88
CA GLY A 15 22.95 34.44 -27.83
C GLY A 15 24.46 34.23 -27.79
N LEU A 16 24.90 32.98 -27.94
CA LEU A 16 26.32 32.61 -27.98
C LEU A 16 27.04 33.15 -29.21
N LYS A 17 26.42 33.14 -30.39
CA LYS A 17 26.96 33.69 -31.64
C LYS A 17 27.15 35.22 -31.56
N ASN A 18 26.25 35.93 -30.89
CA ASN A 18 26.37 37.39 -30.70
C ASN A 18 27.45 37.79 -29.68
N LEU A 19 27.76 36.91 -28.70
CA LEU A 19 28.84 37.07 -27.75
C LEU A 19 30.20 36.78 -28.37
N HIS A 20 30.28 35.90 -29.37
CA HIS A 20 31.52 35.53 -30.09
C HIS A 20 32.12 36.73 -30.85
N GLN A 21 31.32 37.67 -31.33
CA GLN A 21 31.76 38.87 -32.04
C GLN A 21 32.33 39.96 -31.14
N ARG A 22 32.19 39.86 -29.80
CA ARG A 22 32.62 40.92 -28.86
C ARG A 22 33.65 40.47 -27.82
N SER A 23 34.22 39.25 -27.91
CA SER A 23 35.12 38.67 -26.92
C SER A 23 36.60 38.66 -27.28
N SER A 24 37.49 38.72 -26.29
CA SER A 24 38.95 38.65 -26.44
C SER A 24 39.45 37.25 -26.83
N ALA A 25 40.70 37.15 -27.33
CA ALA A 25 41.27 35.91 -27.87
C ALA A 25 41.29 34.71 -26.87
N SER A 26 41.44 34.98 -25.56
CA SER A 26 41.42 33.93 -24.53
C SER A 26 40.00 33.42 -24.24
N GLN A 27 39.01 34.29 -24.31
CA GLN A 27 37.59 33.92 -24.13
C GLN A 27 37.06 33.14 -25.33
N ARG A 28 37.55 33.36 -26.54
CA ARG A 28 37.21 32.57 -27.75
C ARG A 28 37.67 31.13 -27.66
N ARG A 29 38.82 30.86 -27.04
CA ARG A 29 39.33 29.49 -26.86
C ARG A 29 38.49 28.67 -25.90
N THR A 30 37.95 29.30 -24.83
CA THR A 30 37.03 28.64 -23.89
C THR A 30 35.65 28.41 -24.50
N MET A 31 35.16 29.35 -25.33
CA MET A 31 33.90 29.18 -26.06
C MET A 31 33.99 28.11 -27.18
N TYR A 32 35.15 28.00 -27.85
CA TYR A 32 35.34 26.94 -28.87
C TYR A 32 35.35 25.55 -28.25
N LEU A 33 35.83 25.38 -27.01
CA LEU A 33 35.80 24.15 -26.25
C LEU A 33 34.35 23.81 -25.77
N LEU A 34 33.52 24.81 -25.54
CA LEU A 34 32.08 24.64 -25.21
C LEU A 34 31.28 24.27 -26.48
N GLU A 35 31.52 24.92 -27.61
CA GLU A 35 30.82 24.62 -28.86
C GLU A 35 31.15 23.22 -29.44
N THR A 36 32.38 22.74 -29.25
CA THR A 36 32.80 21.40 -29.71
C THR A 36 32.33 20.26 -28.78
N ARG A 37 31.98 20.56 -27.52
CA ARG A 37 31.47 19.54 -26.58
C ARG A 37 29.94 19.50 -26.42
N LEU A 38 29.23 20.53 -26.87
CA LEU A 38 27.75 20.55 -26.82
C LEU A 38 27.09 19.42 -27.63
N PRO A 39 27.59 18.99 -28.82
CA PRO A 39 27.01 17.87 -29.55
C PRO A 39 27.14 16.52 -28.83
N SER A 40 28.21 16.34 -28.01
CA SER A 40 28.42 15.10 -27.26
C SER A 40 27.59 15.02 -25.98
N LEU A 41 27.14 16.16 -25.44
CA LEU A 41 26.20 16.21 -24.29
C LEU A 41 24.72 16.03 -24.70
N MET A 42 24.39 16.27 -25.97
CA MET A 42 23.04 16.00 -26.50
C MET A 42 22.74 14.51 -26.79
N ASN A 43 23.76 13.64 -26.77
CA ASN A 43 23.62 12.20 -26.97
C ASN A 43 23.60 11.37 -25.68
N TYR A 44 23.41 11.99 -24.53
CA TYR A 44 23.04 11.23 -23.34
C TYR A 44 21.60 10.72 -23.54
N GLN A 45 21.50 9.51 -24.05
CA GLN A 45 20.27 8.73 -24.01
C GLN A 45 19.86 8.60 -22.55
N LEU A 46 18.75 9.23 -22.19
CA LEU A 46 17.96 8.86 -21.02
C LEU A 46 17.78 7.33 -21.06
N PRO A 47 17.89 6.63 -19.93
CA PRO A 47 17.70 5.20 -19.89
C PRO A 47 16.43 4.84 -20.66
N LYS A 48 16.48 3.84 -21.54
CA LYS A 48 15.37 3.38 -22.40
C LYS A 48 14.08 3.01 -21.62
N ALA A 49 14.10 3.06 -20.29
CA ALA A 49 12.91 2.87 -19.43
C ALA A 49 11.85 4.00 -19.59
N PHE A 50 12.22 5.17 -20.12
CA PHE A 50 11.26 6.29 -20.30
C PHE A 50 10.67 6.38 -21.71
N SER A 51 11.17 5.61 -22.69
CA SER A 51 10.73 5.70 -24.10
C SER A 51 9.74 4.62 -24.55
N LEU A 52 9.23 3.78 -23.64
CA LEU A 52 8.24 2.73 -23.93
C LEU A 52 6.80 3.07 -23.49
N LEU A 53 6.57 4.26 -22.97
CA LEU A 53 5.22 4.77 -22.87
C LEU A 53 4.85 5.46 -24.18
N LYS A 54 4.26 4.71 -25.11
CA LYS A 54 3.38 5.31 -26.10
C LYS A 54 2.31 6.09 -25.33
N PRO A 55 1.98 7.35 -25.68
CA PRO A 55 0.80 8.00 -25.11
C PRO A 55 -0.38 7.10 -25.44
N ALA A 56 -1.06 6.59 -24.44
CA ALA A 56 -2.36 5.96 -24.59
C ALA A 56 -3.27 6.94 -25.32
N GLU A 57 -3.98 6.42 -26.25
CA GLU A 57 -4.67 7.05 -27.35
C GLU A 57 -5.60 8.19 -26.88
N LYS A 58 -5.44 9.33 -27.51
CA LYS A 58 -6.30 10.52 -27.34
C LYS A 58 -7.76 10.28 -27.75
N GLU A 59 -8.10 9.14 -28.32
CA GLU A 59 -9.45 8.81 -28.77
C GLU A 59 -10.39 8.42 -27.62
N GLU A 60 -9.93 7.65 -26.62
CA GLU A 60 -10.76 7.31 -25.45
C GLU A 60 -11.07 8.51 -24.53
N GLU A 61 -10.17 9.49 -24.43
CA GLU A 61 -10.39 10.70 -23.62
C GLU A 61 -11.45 11.64 -24.20
N THR A 62 -11.64 11.66 -25.52
CA THR A 62 -12.65 12.51 -26.20
C THR A 62 -14.03 11.90 -26.06
N ASP A 63 -14.18 10.58 -26.18
CA ASP A 63 -15.45 9.88 -26.06
C ASP A 63 -16.02 9.93 -24.63
N VAL A 64 -15.13 9.80 -23.60
CA VAL A 64 -15.52 9.93 -22.18
C VAL A 64 -15.99 11.36 -21.85
N LYS A 65 -15.33 12.38 -22.37
CA LYS A 65 -15.75 13.78 -22.16
C LYS A 65 -17.08 14.08 -22.83
N ASP A 66 -17.30 13.53 -24.02
CA ASP A 66 -18.56 13.72 -24.72
C ASP A 66 -19.71 12.97 -24.05
N SER A 67 -19.50 11.71 -23.61
CA SER A 67 -20.54 10.94 -22.91
C SER A 67 -20.92 11.53 -21.55
N GLY A 68 -19.98 12.16 -20.85
CA GLY A 68 -20.16 12.77 -19.52
C GLY A 68 -20.53 14.24 -19.51
N ASP A 69 -20.81 14.86 -20.66
CA ASP A 69 -21.18 16.29 -20.74
C ASP A 69 -22.43 16.60 -19.90
N PHE A 70 -22.34 17.59 -19.04
CA PHE A 70 -23.41 17.98 -18.10
C PHE A 70 -24.71 18.31 -18.78
N SER A 71 -24.67 18.81 -20.02
CA SER A 71 -25.88 19.18 -20.82
C SER A 71 -26.76 17.97 -21.13
N LYS A 72 -26.23 16.75 -21.04
CA LYS A 72 -26.99 15.52 -21.29
C LYS A 72 -27.75 15.01 -20.06
N PHE A 73 -27.56 15.63 -18.90
CA PHE A 73 -28.12 15.19 -17.63
C PHE A 73 -29.06 16.23 -17.03
N ARG A 74 -30.01 15.77 -16.22
CA ARG A 74 -30.96 16.63 -15.51
C ARG A 74 -30.31 17.29 -14.28
N LEU A 75 -29.28 18.09 -14.51
CA LEU A 75 -28.55 18.85 -13.51
C LEU A 75 -29.00 20.33 -13.51
N SER A 76 -29.20 20.89 -12.34
CA SER A 76 -29.48 22.33 -12.20
C SER A 76 -28.21 23.15 -12.41
N GLU A 77 -28.34 24.37 -12.91
CA GLU A 77 -27.21 25.30 -13.11
C GLU A 77 -26.39 25.49 -11.83
N GLU A 78 -27.03 25.54 -10.66
CA GLU A 78 -26.37 25.65 -9.36
C GLU A 78 -25.43 24.45 -9.10
N THR A 79 -25.88 23.23 -9.42
CA THR A 79 -25.09 22.03 -9.27
C THR A 79 -23.89 22.02 -10.22
N VAL A 80 -24.11 22.42 -11.47
CA VAL A 80 -23.03 22.51 -12.47
C VAL A 80 -21.96 23.51 -12.02
N GLN A 81 -22.36 24.72 -11.60
CA GLN A 81 -21.41 25.72 -11.09
C GLN A 81 -20.59 25.23 -9.88
N LYS A 82 -21.22 24.48 -8.98
CA LYS A 82 -20.52 23.88 -7.83
C LYS A 82 -19.51 22.83 -8.27
N LEU A 83 -19.83 21.97 -9.24
CA LEU A 83 -18.95 20.97 -9.79
C LEU A 83 -17.74 21.60 -10.49
N GLU A 84 -17.99 22.57 -11.37
CA GLU A 84 -16.94 23.33 -12.07
C GLU A 84 -16.00 24.04 -11.09
N GLY A 85 -16.56 24.61 -10.01
CA GLY A 85 -15.79 25.22 -8.92
C GLY A 85 -14.82 24.26 -8.22
N LYS A 86 -15.01 22.94 -8.36
CA LYS A 86 -14.08 21.88 -7.93
C LYS A 86 -13.26 21.27 -9.07
N ASN A 87 -13.24 21.87 -10.25
CA ASN A 87 -12.61 21.37 -11.46
C ASN A 87 -13.18 20.02 -11.94
N ILE A 88 -14.45 19.75 -11.66
CA ILE A 88 -15.19 18.62 -12.22
C ILE A 88 -15.98 19.19 -13.40
N ASN A 89 -15.54 18.87 -14.63
CA ASN A 89 -16.07 19.47 -15.86
C ASN A 89 -16.93 18.50 -16.68
N TYR A 90 -17.01 17.23 -16.30
CA TYR A 90 -17.82 16.18 -16.91
C TYR A 90 -18.01 15.03 -15.93
N LEU A 91 -19.04 14.22 -16.16
CA LEU A 91 -19.29 13.00 -15.38
C LEU A 91 -18.40 11.85 -15.83
N PHE A 92 -17.87 11.10 -14.89
CA PHE A 92 -17.17 9.86 -15.19
C PHE A 92 -18.15 8.76 -15.68
N PRO A 93 -17.69 7.74 -16.41
CA PRO A 93 -18.57 6.72 -17.00
C PRO A 93 -19.59 6.14 -16.04
N ILE A 94 -19.17 5.76 -14.81
CA ILE A 94 -20.11 5.22 -13.81
C ILE A 94 -21.16 6.23 -13.38
N GLN A 95 -20.81 7.52 -13.33
CA GLN A 95 -21.76 8.60 -12.97
C GLN A 95 -22.75 8.84 -14.10
N ALA A 96 -22.25 8.86 -15.34
CA ALA A 96 -23.08 9.07 -16.52
C ALA A 96 -24.07 7.91 -16.73
N GLU A 97 -23.60 6.66 -16.65
CA GLU A 97 -24.44 5.48 -16.89
C GLU A 97 -25.48 5.20 -15.79
N THR A 98 -25.22 5.64 -14.56
CA THR A 98 -26.14 5.40 -13.43
C THR A 98 -27.13 6.55 -13.21
N PHE A 99 -26.86 7.76 -13.71
CA PHE A 99 -27.59 8.99 -13.37
C PHE A 99 -29.10 8.85 -13.62
N ASP A 100 -29.51 8.52 -14.84
CA ASP A 100 -30.91 8.50 -15.21
C ASP A 100 -31.68 7.39 -14.49
N TYR A 101 -31.09 6.20 -14.32
CA TYR A 101 -31.74 5.11 -13.57
C TYR A 101 -32.05 5.52 -12.13
N ILE A 102 -31.10 6.18 -11.45
CA ILE A 102 -31.30 6.63 -10.07
C ILE A 102 -32.30 7.78 -10.03
N TYR A 103 -32.19 8.74 -10.95
CA TYR A 103 -33.10 9.87 -11.03
C TYR A 103 -34.54 9.42 -11.30
N ASP A 104 -34.76 8.41 -12.14
CA ASP A 104 -36.09 7.89 -12.47
C ASP A 104 -36.65 6.94 -11.38
N GLY A 105 -35.89 6.63 -10.34
CA GLY A 105 -36.35 5.85 -9.18
C GLY A 105 -36.21 4.35 -9.33
N LEU A 106 -35.42 3.86 -10.30
CA LEU A 106 -35.17 2.44 -10.49
C LEU A 106 -34.14 1.92 -9.49
N ASP A 107 -34.31 0.70 -9.05
CA ASP A 107 -33.30 -0.02 -8.27
C ASP A 107 -32.06 -0.30 -9.11
N LEU A 108 -30.90 -0.16 -8.53
CA LEU A 108 -29.64 -0.25 -9.27
C LEU A 108 -28.55 -1.02 -8.52
N ILE A 109 -27.89 -1.94 -9.23
CA ILE A 109 -26.60 -2.51 -8.82
C ILE A 109 -25.53 -1.89 -9.72
N ALA A 110 -24.60 -1.15 -9.12
CA ALA A 110 -23.48 -0.51 -9.81
C ALA A 110 -22.17 -1.17 -9.43
N GLN A 111 -21.51 -1.78 -10.40
CA GLN A 111 -20.20 -2.39 -10.22
C GLN A 111 -19.14 -1.57 -10.93
N ALA A 112 -18.20 -1.01 -10.16
CA ALA A 112 -17.08 -0.25 -10.69
C ALA A 112 -15.87 -0.29 -9.75
N LYS A 113 -14.68 -0.09 -10.32
CA LYS A 113 -13.41 -0.06 -9.57
C LYS A 113 -13.42 1.03 -8.48
N THR A 114 -12.58 0.88 -7.45
CA THR A 114 -12.38 1.95 -6.46
C THR A 114 -11.72 3.18 -7.11
N GLY A 115 -12.18 4.38 -6.74
CA GLY A 115 -11.62 5.63 -7.27
C GLY A 115 -12.24 6.13 -8.59
N THR A 116 -13.29 5.47 -9.10
CA THR A 116 -14.01 5.88 -10.32
C THR A 116 -15.11 6.94 -10.09
N GLY A 117 -15.26 7.45 -8.86
CA GLY A 117 -16.25 8.48 -8.54
C GLY A 117 -17.63 7.95 -8.15
N LYS A 118 -17.76 6.69 -7.69
CA LYS A 118 -19.04 6.06 -7.28
C LYS A 118 -19.89 6.92 -6.33
N THR A 119 -19.28 7.65 -5.40
CA THR A 119 -20.03 8.50 -4.46
C THR A 119 -20.88 9.55 -5.17
N LEU A 120 -20.33 10.25 -6.15
CA LEU A 120 -21.10 11.23 -6.91
C LEU A 120 -22.16 10.58 -7.80
N SER A 121 -22.00 9.31 -8.20
CA SER A 121 -22.99 8.59 -9.01
C SER A 121 -24.37 8.52 -8.36
N PHE A 122 -24.43 8.42 -7.03
CA PHE A 122 -25.73 8.44 -6.32
C PHE A 122 -26.05 9.78 -5.67
N VAL A 123 -25.05 10.54 -5.21
CA VAL A 123 -25.30 11.81 -4.54
C VAL A 123 -25.91 12.83 -5.51
N LEU A 124 -25.39 12.93 -6.75
CA LEU A 124 -25.90 13.89 -7.76
C LEU A 124 -27.37 13.71 -8.08
N PRO A 125 -27.85 12.52 -8.58
CA PRO A 125 -29.25 12.35 -8.93
C PRO A 125 -30.17 12.43 -7.71
N LEU A 126 -29.74 11.97 -6.53
CA LEU A 126 -30.54 12.08 -5.31
C LEU A 126 -30.71 13.52 -4.85
N VAL A 127 -29.65 14.35 -4.93
CA VAL A 127 -29.74 15.78 -4.61
C VAL A 127 -30.69 16.49 -5.57
N GLU A 128 -30.61 16.24 -6.88
CA GLU A 128 -31.51 16.83 -7.86
C GLU A 128 -32.97 16.39 -7.64
N LYS A 129 -33.24 15.13 -7.28
CA LYS A 129 -34.59 14.68 -6.88
C LYS A 129 -35.10 15.41 -5.63
N LEU A 130 -34.28 15.51 -4.60
CA LEU A 130 -34.65 16.19 -3.36
C LEU A 130 -34.88 17.69 -3.55
N LYS A 131 -34.32 18.32 -4.59
CA LYS A 131 -34.65 19.73 -4.95
C LYS A 131 -36.08 19.89 -5.44
N LEU A 132 -36.63 18.90 -6.12
CA LEU A 132 -38.02 18.93 -6.60
C LEU A 132 -39.02 18.67 -5.46
N GLU A 133 -38.58 18.07 -4.36
CA GLU A 133 -39.46 17.82 -3.23
C GLU A 133 -39.55 19.05 -2.31
N ASN A 134 -40.78 19.49 -2.01
CA ASN A 134 -41.02 20.49 -0.99
C ASN A 134 -40.76 19.91 0.40
N LEU A 135 -39.49 19.96 0.83
CA LEU A 135 -39.04 19.43 2.13
C LEU A 135 -39.64 20.29 3.24
N THR A 136 -40.64 19.73 3.93
CA THR A 136 -41.20 20.41 5.11
C THR A 136 -40.19 20.43 6.24
N ARG A 137 -39.73 21.58 6.67
CA ARG A 137 -38.71 21.72 7.77
C ARG A 137 -39.34 21.54 9.16
N LYS A 138 -40.18 20.51 9.34
CA LYS A 138 -40.72 20.17 10.64
C LYS A 138 -39.64 19.56 11.54
N ARG A 139 -39.65 19.98 12.81
CA ARG A 139 -38.78 19.38 13.81
C ARG A 139 -39.16 17.92 14.02
N GLY A 140 -38.17 17.04 14.14
CA GLY A 140 -38.38 15.58 14.31
C GLY A 140 -38.82 14.84 13.05
N ARG A 141 -38.69 15.45 11.84
CA ARG A 141 -38.99 14.75 10.59
C ARG A 141 -38.05 13.57 10.38
N ALA A 142 -38.58 12.47 9.90
CA ALA A 142 -37.84 11.28 9.54
C ALA A 142 -37.05 11.50 8.22
N PRO A 143 -35.88 10.85 8.08
CA PRO A 143 -35.04 10.96 6.89
C PRO A 143 -35.70 10.33 5.67
N LYS A 144 -35.41 10.87 4.49
CA LYS A 144 -35.81 10.32 3.18
C LYS A 144 -34.75 9.50 2.51
N VAL A 145 -33.48 9.74 2.84
CA VAL A 145 -32.32 9.03 2.30
C VAL A 145 -31.51 8.43 3.43
N LEU A 146 -31.24 7.15 3.34
CA LEU A 146 -30.30 6.42 4.17
C LEU A 146 -29.13 5.94 3.30
N VAL A 147 -27.89 6.29 3.68
CA VAL A 147 -26.67 5.75 3.07
C VAL A 147 -25.91 4.95 4.12
N LEU A 148 -25.70 3.67 3.84
CA LEU A 148 -24.86 2.80 4.65
C LEU A 148 -23.45 2.77 4.07
N ALA A 149 -22.45 3.00 4.90
CA ALA A 149 -21.03 2.95 4.55
C ALA A 149 -20.28 2.04 5.55
N PRO A 150 -19.28 1.23 5.11
CA PRO A 150 -18.58 0.29 6.00
C PRO A 150 -17.73 0.99 7.07
N THR A 151 -17.27 2.21 6.83
CA THR A 151 -16.38 2.94 7.72
C THR A 151 -16.91 4.34 8.06
N ARG A 152 -16.45 4.87 9.19
CA ARG A 152 -16.81 6.21 9.69
C ARG A 152 -16.36 7.31 8.73
N GLU A 153 -15.18 7.12 8.20
CA GLU A 153 -14.52 8.07 7.29
C GLU A 153 -15.25 8.15 5.95
N LEU A 154 -15.66 7.00 5.39
CA LEU A 154 -16.47 6.99 4.18
C LEU A 154 -17.85 7.63 4.43
N ALA A 155 -18.49 7.32 5.56
CA ALA A 155 -19.75 7.96 5.93
C ALA A 155 -19.61 9.49 6.00
N LYS A 156 -18.53 9.99 6.59
CA LYS A 156 -18.23 11.44 6.64
C LYS A 156 -18.00 12.02 5.24
N GLN A 157 -17.22 11.35 4.40
CA GLN A 157 -16.95 11.79 3.01
C GLN A 157 -18.23 11.86 2.18
N VAL A 158 -19.12 10.88 2.31
CA VAL A 158 -20.43 10.89 1.63
C VAL A 158 -21.29 12.03 2.14
N GLY A 159 -21.33 12.25 3.47
CA GLY A 159 -22.05 13.38 4.07
C GLY A 159 -21.55 14.73 3.56
N GLU A 160 -20.23 14.93 3.53
CA GLU A 160 -19.59 16.14 2.98
C GLU A 160 -19.94 16.35 1.49
N SER A 161 -20.17 15.27 0.72
CA SER A 161 -20.58 15.38 -0.68
C SER A 161 -22.02 15.88 -0.83
N PHE A 162 -22.93 15.45 0.04
CA PHE A 162 -24.30 16.00 0.10
C PHE A 162 -24.29 17.47 0.54
N ASP A 163 -23.57 17.83 1.60
CA ASP A 163 -23.44 19.20 2.09
C ASP A 163 -22.86 20.14 1.03
N PHE A 164 -21.87 19.67 0.28
CA PHE A 164 -21.25 20.44 -0.80
C PHE A 164 -22.25 20.77 -1.92
N LEU A 165 -23.05 19.79 -2.35
CA LEU A 165 -23.98 19.98 -3.45
C LEU A 165 -25.24 20.74 -3.01
N ARG A 166 -25.70 20.50 -1.77
CA ARG A 166 -26.90 21.14 -1.26
C ARG A 166 -26.81 21.41 0.24
N SER A 167 -26.32 22.59 0.59
CA SER A 167 -26.11 23.02 1.98
C SER A 167 -27.40 23.27 2.79
N ASP A 168 -28.58 23.33 2.16
CA ASP A 168 -29.87 23.50 2.82
C ASP A 168 -30.49 22.16 3.31
N LEU A 169 -29.92 20.99 2.92
CA LEU A 169 -30.33 19.72 3.44
C LEU A 169 -29.81 19.50 4.87
N SER A 170 -30.64 18.89 5.71
CA SER A 170 -30.20 18.44 7.04
C SER A 170 -29.55 17.06 6.91
N VAL A 171 -28.24 17.03 6.75
CA VAL A 171 -27.42 15.80 6.62
C VAL A 171 -26.76 15.51 7.96
N HIS A 172 -26.77 14.27 8.41
CA HIS A 172 -26.02 13.89 9.62
C HIS A 172 -25.32 12.54 9.45
N CYS A 173 -24.05 12.48 9.92
CA CYS A 173 -23.24 11.27 9.88
C CYS A 173 -23.34 10.53 11.21
N MET A 174 -23.77 9.24 11.19
CA MET A 174 -23.97 8.39 12.36
C MET A 174 -23.00 7.21 12.37
N TYR A 175 -22.02 7.25 13.27
CA TYR A 175 -21.02 6.19 13.41
C TYR A 175 -20.58 6.00 14.86
N GLY A 176 -20.03 4.84 15.18
CA GLY A 176 -19.57 4.49 16.52
C GLY A 176 -18.29 5.23 16.92
N GLY A 177 -17.96 5.23 18.23
CA GLY A 177 -16.74 5.84 18.77
C GLY A 177 -16.79 7.36 18.96
N VAL A 178 -17.95 7.96 18.72
CA VAL A 178 -18.27 9.35 19.07
C VAL A 178 -19.47 9.38 20.01
N SER A 179 -19.65 10.53 20.70
CA SER A 179 -20.76 10.72 21.64
C SER A 179 -22.12 10.48 21.00
N TYR A 180 -23.00 9.81 21.74
CA TYR A 180 -24.36 9.49 21.30
C TYR A 180 -25.29 10.71 21.33
N GLY A 181 -25.09 11.61 22.29
CA GLY A 181 -25.95 12.78 22.52
C GLY A 181 -26.13 13.69 21.33
N PRO A 182 -25.08 14.15 20.62
CA PRO A 182 -25.19 14.96 19.43
C PRO A 182 -26.00 14.31 18.31
N GLN A 183 -25.88 12.98 18.11
CA GLN A 183 -26.62 12.23 17.10
C GLN A 183 -28.13 12.23 17.44
N VAL A 184 -28.48 11.97 18.69
CA VAL A 184 -29.89 12.06 19.16
C VAL A 184 -30.45 13.47 19.02
N ALA A 185 -29.65 14.50 19.32
CA ALA A 185 -30.07 15.90 19.15
C ALA A 185 -30.36 16.23 17.67
N ALA A 186 -29.52 15.73 16.74
CA ALA A 186 -29.73 15.89 15.31
C ALA A 186 -31.02 15.20 14.82
N ILE A 187 -31.28 13.97 15.26
CA ILE A 187 -32.52 13.25 14.95
C ILE A 187 -33.73 14.03 15.43
N LYS A 188 -33.71 14.51 16.67
CA LYS A 188 -34.80 15.34 17.24
C LYS A 188 -34.99 16.67 16.49
N ALA A 189 -33.95 17.22 15.92
CA ALA A 189 -34.06 18.43 15.09
C ALA A 189 -34.73 18.14 13.73
N GLY A 190 -34.65 16.91 13.24
CA GLY A 190 -35.16 16.42 11.96
C GLY A 190 -34.09 16.37 10.89
N LEU A 191 -34.06 15.27 10.18
CA LEU A 191 -33.03 14.96 9.17
C LEU A 191 -33.67 14.68 7.80
N ASP A 192 -32.98 15.03 6.74
CA ASP A 192 -33.34 14.70 5.35
C ASP A 192 -32.51 13.51 4.85
N VAL A 193 -31.23 13.50 5.19
CA VAL A 193 -30.26 12.47 4.80
C VAL A 193 -29.51 11.97 6.03
N ILE A 194 -29.45 10.67 6.18
CA ILE A 194 -28.58 10.00 7.15
C ILE A 194 -27.51 9.22 6.40
N VAL A 195 -26.27 9.42 6.77
CA VAL A 195 -25.15 8.59 6.32
C VAL A 195 -24.56 7.91 7.52
N GLY A 196 -24.44 6.58 7.52
CA GLY A 196 -23.97 5.92 8.74
C GLY A 196 -23.30 4.57 8.55
N THR A 197 -22.62 4.13 9.61
CA THR A 197 -22.13 2.75 9.69
C THR A 197 -23.23 1.82 10.22
N PRO A 198 -23.37 0.59 9.71
CA PRO A 198 -24.49 -0.30 10.03
C PRO A 198 -24.73 -0.47 11.54
N GLY A 199 -23.68 -0.76 12.31
CA GLY A 199 -23.83 -0.99 13.75
C GLY A 199 -24.41 0.21 14.50
N ARG A 200 -24.04 1.47 14.17
CA ARG A 200 -24.57 2.67 14.85
C ARG A 200 -25.99 3.01 14.40
N ILE A 201 -26.30 2.78 13.13
CA ILE A 201 -27.68 2.93 12.63
C ILE A 201 -28.60 1.96 13.36
N LEU A 202 -28.20 0.67 13.44
CA LEU A 202 -28.95 -0.36 14.15
C LEU A 202 -29.11 -0.03 15.65
N ASP A 203 -28.07 0.49 16.33
CA ASP A 203 -28.16 0.96 17.73
C ASP A 203 -29.26 2.02 17.89
N HIS A 204 -29.35 3.00 16.99
CA HIS A 204 -30.38 4.04 17.03
C HIS A 204 -31.79 3.49 16.76
N MET A 205 -31.90 2.51 15.87
CA MET A 205 -33.17 1.84 15.56
C MET A 205 -33.66 1.00 16.75
N VAL A 206 -32.80 0.14 17.30
CA VAL A 206 -33.13 -0.73 18.45
C VAL A 206 -33.52 0.09 19.67
N ASN A 207 -32.88 1.24 19.88
CA ASN A 207 -33.23 2.17 20.97
C ASN A 207 -34.46 3.04 20.68
N GLY A 208 -35.13 2.86 19.53
CA GLY A 208 -36.32 3.63 19.16
C GLY A 208 -36.05 5.14 18.99
N THR A 209 -34.80 5.54 18.79
CA THR A 209 -34.43 6.94 18.59
C THR A 209 -34.47 7.37 17.14
N LEU A 210 -34.37 6.43 16.20
CA LEU A 210 -34.38 6.65 14.75
C LEU A 210 -35.59 5.96 14.13
N ASP A 211 -36.43 6.75 13.46
CA ASP A 211 -37.56 6.28 12.66
C ASP A 211 -37.15 6.30 11.18
N LEU A 212 -37.26 5.18 10.48
CA LEU A 212 -36.96 4.99 9.06
C LEU A 212 -38.23 4.81 8.21
N SER A 213 -39.43 5.03 8.75
CA SER A 213 -40.70 4.80 8.06
C SER A 213 -40.95 5.69 6.82
N GLN A 214 -40.22 6.81 6.70
CA GLN A 214 -40.36 7.76 5.60
C GLN A 214 -39.24 7.66 4.56
N LEU A 215 -38.45 6.56 4.58
CA LEU A 215 -37.38 6.37 3.63
C LEU A 215 -37.91 6.20 2.20
N LYS A 216 -37.33 6.97 1.29
CA LYS A 216 -37.55 6.85 -0.16
C LYS A 216 -36.38 6.23 -0.90
N HIS A 217 -35.19 6.36 -0.35
CA HIS A 217 -33.95 5.88 -0.97
C HIS A 217 -33.03 5.24 0.07
N VAL A 218 -32.54 4.05 -0.23
CA VAL A 218 -31.51 3.35 0.55
C VAL A 218 -30.32 3.10 -0.36
N VAL A 219 -29.16 3.58 0.04
CA VAL A 219 -27.89 3.38 -0.66
C VAL A 219 -26.97 2.52 0.21
N ILE A 220 -26.36 1.50 -0.35
CA ILE A 220 -25.33 0.71 0.31
C ILE A 220 -24.06 0.83 -0.50
N ASP A 221 -23.10 1.59 0.04
CA ASP A 221 -21.83 1.85 -0.63
C ASP A 221 -20.74 0.90 -0.09
N GLU A 222 -19.85 0.42 -0.97
CA GLU A 222 -18.86 -0.61 -0.71
C GLU A 222 -19.45 -1.87 -0.05
N VAL A 223 -20.50 -2.44 -0.68
CA VAL A 223 -21.26 -3.59 -0.14
C VAL A 223 -20.37 -4.78 0.15
N ASP A 224 -19.44 -5.10 -0.76
CA ASP A 224 -18.42 -6.15 -0.60
C ASP A 224 -17.58 -5.98 0.68
N ARG A 225 -17.27 -4.74 1.02
CA ARG A 225 -16.53 -4.41 2.24
C ARG A 225 -17.34 -4.60 3.51
N MET A 226 -18.64 -4.34 3.45
CA MET A 226 -19.51 -4.60 4.59
C MET A 226 -19.55 -6.08 4.95
N LEU A 227 -19.52 -6.96 3.94
CA LEU A 227 -19.40 -8.40 4.12
C LEU A 227 -18.08 -8.77 4.81
N ASP A 228 -16.94 -8.27 4.30
CA ASP A 228 -15.61 -8.52 4.86
C ASP A 228 -15.50 -8.08 6.34
N MET A 229 -16.22 -7.03 6.72
CA MET A 229 -16.21 -6.48 8.08
C MET A 229 -17.27 -7.14 8.99
N GLY A 230 -18.03 -8.11 8.49
CA GLY A 230 -19.03 -8.84 9.25
C GLY A 230 -20.32 -8.05 9.51
N PHE A 231 -20.61 -7.02 8.71
CA PHE A 231 -21.84 -6.21 8.86
C PHE A 231 -23.05 -6.78 8.14
N SER A 232 -22.95 -7.93 7.47
CA SER A 232 -24.05 -8.52 6.70
C SER A 232 -25.35 -8.63 7.49
N GLN A 233 -25.29 -9.12 8.73
CA GLN A 233 -26.48 -9.24 9.58
C GLN A 233 -27.06 -7.87 9.95
N SER A 234 -26.22 -6.90 10.33
CA SER A 234 -26.68 -5.55 10.69
C SER A 234 -27.32 -4.83 9.50
N VAL A 235 -26.80 -5.04 8.30
CA VAL A 235 -27.40 -4.49 7.06
C VAL A 235 -28.76 -5.17 6.78
N GLU A 236 -28.83 -6.48 6.90
CA GLU A 236 -30.08 -7.23 6.77
C GLU A 236 -31.16 -6.75 7.75
N ASP A 237 -30.82 -6.54 9.03
CA ASP A 237 -31.73 -6.06 10.06
C ASP A 237 -32.24 -4.65 9.77
N ILE A 238 -31.37 -3.75 9.30
CA ILE A 238 -31.73 -2.39 8.89
C ILE A 238 -32.68 -2.41 7.68
N LEU A 239 -32.36 -3.21 6.65
CA LEU A 239 -33.21 -3.32 5.48
C LEU A 239 -34.57 -3.91 5.83
N ALA A 240 -34.59 -4.99 6.63
CA ALA A 240 -35.83 -5.64 7.06
C ALA A 240 -36.78 -4.67 7.78
N GLU A 241 -36.26 -3.77 8.61
CA GLU A 241 -37.05 -2.74 9.29
C GLU A 241 -37.51 -1.64 8.33
N SER A 242 -36.63 -1.20 7.43
CA SER A 242 -36.94 -0.16 6.44
C SER A 242 -38.02 -0.56 5.42
N TYR A 243 -38.28 -1.87 5.25
CA TYR A 243 -39.26 -2.42 4.32
C TYR A 243 -40.53 -2.99 5.00
N ARG A 244 -40.69 -2.76 6.33
CA ARG A 244 -41.85 -3.26 7.11
C ARG A 244 -43.11 -2.40 7.00
N SER A 245 -43.01 -1.18 6.46
CA SER A 245 -44.21 -0.36 6.32
C SER A 245 -45.18 -0.98 5.32
N ASP A 246 -46.45 -1.10 5.73
CA ASP A 246 -47.55 -1.56 4.88
C ASP A 246 -47.84 -0.59 3.70
N ASP A 247 -47.08 0.49 3.59
CA ASP A 247 -47.14 1.45 2.50
C ASP A 247 -46.68 0.81 1.18
N THR A 248 -47.44 1.00 0.16
CA THR A 248 -47.34 0.42 -1.16
C THR A 248 -46.06 0.78 -1.93
N GLU A 249 -45.24 1.67 -1.45
CA GLU A 249 -44.01 2.12 -2.11
C GLU A 249 -42.77 1.69 -1.33
N LYS A 250 -42.09 0.66 -1.83
CA LYS A 250 -40.77 0.26 -1.30
C LYS A 250 -39.73 1.35 -1.59
N PRO A 251 -38.78 1.62 -0.68
CA PRO A 251 -37.67 2.53 -0.95
C PRO A 251 -36.84 2.05 -2.15
N GLN A 252 -36.45 2.95 -3.04
CA GLN A 252 -35.46 2.69 -4.08
C GLN A 252 -34.16 2.19 -3.43
N THR A 253 -33.62 1.07 -3.90
CA THR A 253 -32.40 0.45 -3.37
C THR A 253 -31.26 0.56 -4.37
N LEU A 254 -30.14 1.14 -3.91
CA LEU A 254 -28.94 1.37 -4.71
C LEU A 254 -27.76 0.63 -4.05
N LEU A 255 -27.17 -0.34 -4.76
CA LEU A 255 -26.03 -1.13 -4.32
C LEU A 255 -24.79 -0.73 -5.13
N PHE A 256 -23.78 -0.19 -4.46
CA PHE A 256 -22.48 0.14 -5.06
C PHE A 256 -21.39 -0.78 -4.54
N SER A 257 -20.67 -1.45 -5.43
CA SER A 257 -19.65 -2.44 -5.06
C SER A 257 -18.52 -2.47 -6.08
N ALA A 258 -17.36 -3.00 -5.68
CA ALA A 258 -16.31 -3.37 -6.61
C ALA A 258 -16.45 -4.84 -7.05
N THR A 259 -17.06 -5.69 -6.20
CA THR A 259 -17.31 -7.11 -6.49
C THR A 259 -18.74 -7.48 -6.16
N LEU A 260 -19.26 -8.54 -6.79
CA LEU A 260 -20.61 -9.06 -6.55
C LEU A 260 -20.56 -10.47 -5.92
N PRO A 261 -20.19 -10.59 -4.63
CA PRO A 261 -20.22 -11.88 -3.93
C PRO A 261 -21.66 -12.39 -3.79
N PRO A 262 -21.86 -13.71 -3.58
CA PRO A 262 -23.18 -14.32 -3.49
C PRO A 262 -24.14 -13.67 -2.47
N TRP A 263 -23.61 -13.10 -1.40
CA TRP A 263 -24.42 -12.38 -0.42
C TRP A 263 -25.04 -11.11 -1.01
N VAL A 264 -24.30 -10.35 -1.81
CA VAL A 264 -24.81 -9.13 -2.49
C VAL A 264 -25.95 -9.51 -3.44
N GLN A 265 -25.79 -10.59 -4.19
CA GLN A 265 -26.84 -11.09 -5.10
C GLN A 265 -28.10 -11.48 -4.32
N LYS A 266 -27.97 -12.23 -3.23
CA LYS A 266 -29.10 -12.61 -2.37
C LYS A 266 -29.80 -11.38 -1.75
N THR A 267 -29.03 -10.38 -1.32
CA THR A 267 -29.60 -9.14 -0.78
C THR A 267 -30.38 -8.40 -1.86
N ALA A 268 -29.82 -8.32 -3.07
CA ALA A 268 -30.52 -7.72 -4.20
C ALA A 268 -31.80 -8.46 -4.59
N GLU A 269 -31.79 -9.81 -4.60
CA GLU A 269 -32.97 -10.63 -4.86
C GLU A 269 -34.09 -10.41 -3.83
N LYS A 270 -33.72 -10.18 -2.56
CA LYS A 270 -34.66 -10.06 -1.46
C LYS A 270 -35.31 -8.66 -1.37
N TYR A 271 -34.55 -7.61 -1.61
CA TYR A 271 -34.98 -6.24 -1.30
C TYR A 271 -35.23 -5.38 -2.54
N MET A 272 -34.66 -5.72 -3.70
CA MET A 272 -34.80 -4.94 -4.93
C MET A 272 -35.94 -5.48 -5.82
N SER A 273 -36.43 -4.62 -6.71
CA SER A 273 -37.42 -4.97 -7.71
C SER A 273 -36.86 -5.97 -8.76
N GLU A 274 -37.75 -6.65 -9.46
CA GLU A 274 -37.33 -7.59 -10.54
C GLU A 274 -36.71 -6.85 -11.73
N ASP A 275 -37.18 -5.64 -12.02
CA ASP A 275 -36.72 -4.77 -13.11
C ASP A 275 -35.51 -3.91 -12.77
N LYS A 276 -34.84 -4.21 -11.63
CA LYS A 276 -33.58 -3.55 -11.23
C LYS A 276 -32.57 -3.51 -12.37
N LYS A 277 -31.84 -2.42 -12.44
CA LYS A 277 -30.77 -2.23 -13.43
C LYS A 277 -29.42 -2.70 -12.88
N ILE A 278 -28.59 -3.23 -13.76
CA ILE A 278 -27.22 -3.60 -13.43
C ILE A 278 -26.31 -2.82 -14.37
N VAL A 279 -25.49 -1.95 -13.80
CA VAL A 279 -24.42 -1.23 -14.50
C VAL A 279 -23.11 -1.86 -14.07
N ASP A 280 -22.46 -2.53 -15.00
CA ASP A 280 -21.19 -3.21 -14.78
C ASP A 280 -20.11 -2.65 -15.71
N LEU A 281 -19.23 -1.80 -15.11
CA LEU A 281 -18.08 -1.23 -15.81
C LEU A 281 -16.80 -2.08 -15.64
N ILE A 282 -16.92 -3.25 -15.02
CA ILE A 282 -15.80 -4.20 -14.89
C ILE A 282 -15.92 -5.29 -15.98
N GLY A 283 -17.15 -5.69 -16.31
CA GLY A 283 -17.45 -6.72 -17.32
C GLY A 283 -16.87 -8.09 -16.97
N ASP A 284 -16.79 -8.97 -17.96
CA ASP A 284 -16.13 -10.29 -17.86
C ASP A 284 -14.61 -10.19 -17.64
N GLN A 285 -14.06 -8.99 -17.61
CA GLN A 285 -12.69 -8.80 -17.20
C GLN A 285 -12.63 -9.04 -15.70
N GLU A 286 -12.10 -10.19 -15.31
CA GLU A 286 -11.67 -10.46 -13.93
C GLU A 286 -11.05 -9.19 -13.35
N LEU A 287 -11.32 -8.91 -12.07
CA LEU A 287 -10.81 -7.74 -11.32
C LEU A 287 -9.36 -7.41 -11.69
N LYS A 288 -9.18 -6.60 -12.74
CA LYS A 288 -7.84 -6.18 -13.17
C LYS A 288 -7.41 -4.98 -12.34
N ALA A 289 -6.24 -5.08 -11.74
CA ALA A 289 -5.59 -3.91 -11.20
C ALA A 289 -5.33 -2.89 -12.34
N SER A 290 -5.27 -1.61 -12.00
CA SER A 290 -5.04 -0.56 -12.99
C SER A 290 -3.73 -0.81 -13.74
N GLU A 291 -3.74 -0.71 -15.07
CA GLU A 291 -2.55 -0.85 -15.94
C GLU A 291 -1.50 0.25 -15.69
N THR A 292 -1.91 1.35 -15.04
CA THR A 292 -1.04 2.45 -14.66
C THR A 292 -0.14 2.15 -13.47
N ILE A 293 -0.35 1.01 -12.77
CA ILE A 293 0.40 0.63 -11.58
C ILE A 293 1.52 -0.34 -11.94
N GLN A 294 2.75 0.01 -11.58
CA GLN A 294 3.88 -0.91 -11.64
C GLN A 294 3.89 -1.80 -10.38
N HIS A 295 3.76 -3.11 -10.55
CA HIS A 295 3.73 -4.09 -9.47
C HIS A 295 5.12 -4.70 -9.26
N LEU A 296 5.73 -4.45 -8.10
CA LEU A 296 7.05 -4.94 -7.72
C LEU A 296 6.95 -5.93 -6.56
N ALA A 297 7.81 -6.96 -6.55
CA ALA A 297 7.89 -7.91 -5.44
C ALA A 297 9.33 -8.03 -4.95
N ILE A 298 9.54 -7.87 -3.64
CA ILE A 298 10.85 -7.95 -2.99
C ILE A 298 10.84 -9.12 -2.00
N LYS A 299 11.75 -10.07 -2.23
CA LYS A 299 12.01 -11.15 -1.28
C LYS A 299 12.84 -10.63 -0.12
N CYS A 300 12.26 -10.61 1.08
CA CYS A 300 12.92 -10.05 2.25
C CYS A 300 12.57 -10.84 3.52
N PRO A 301 13.56 -11.24 4.35
CA PRO A 301 13.31 -11.81 5.66
C PRO A 301 12.71 -10.75 6.60
N TYR A 302 11.97 -11.21 7.61
CA TYR A 302 11.27 -10.32 8.53
C TYR A 302 12.19 -9.31 9.23
N GLN A 303 13.37 -9.77 9.66
CA GLN A 303 14.34 -8.96 10.40
C GLN A 303 14.91 -7.78 9.60
N ALA A 304 15.07 -7.93 8.27
CA ALA A 304 15.58 -6.89 7.39
C ALA A 304 14.46 -6.01 6.80
N ARG A 305 13.18 -6.33 7.09
CA ARG A 305 12.04 -5.72 6.41
C ARG A 305 11.93 -4.22 6.67
N ALA A 306 12.05 -3.78 7.93
CA ALA A 306 11.92 -2.38 8.29
C ALA A 306 12.97 -1.49 7.58
N SER A 307 14.25 -1.93 7.59
CA SER A 307 15.32 -1.20 6.90
C SER A 307 15.14 -1.21 5.39
N THR A 308 14.70 -2.33 4.80
CA THR A 308 14.46 -2.42 3.36
C THR A 308 13.24 -1.58 2.94
N ILE A 309 12.19 -1.47 3.77
CA ILE A 309 11.05 -0.56 3.52
C ILE A 309 11.52 0.89 3.47
N ARG A 310 12.37 1.33 4.42
CA ARG A 310 12.96 2.67 4.39
C ARG A 310 13.65 2.94 3.05
N ASP A 311 14.48 2.01 2.61
CA ASP A 311 15.24 2.18 1.38
C ASP A 311 14.35 2.21 0.14
N VAL A 312 13.28 1.38 0.13
CA VAL A 312 12.24 1.41 -0.91
C VAL A 312 11.53 2.76 -0.93
N VAL A 313 11.14 3.29 0.23
CA VAL A 313 10.53 4.62 0.32
C VAL A 313 11.48 5.70 -0.20
N GLN A 314 12.76 5.64 0.18
CA GLN A 314 13.77 6.62 -0.28
C GLN A 314 13.98 6.56 -1.80
N VAL A 315 14.04 5.36 -2.39
CA VAL A 315 14.34 5.18 -3.82
C VAL A 315 13.13 5.45 -4.71
N TYR A 316 11.92 5.02 -4.30
CA TYR A 316 10.73 5.06 -5.16
C TYR A 316 9.78 6.23 -4.87
N SER A 317 9.83 6.80 -3.67
CA SER A 317 8.98 7.94 -3.30
C SER A 317 9.80 9.24 -3.20
N GLY A 318 11.02 9.17 -2.63
CA GLY A 318 11.83 10.36 -2.40
C GLY A 318 11.24 11.28 -1.32
N ALA A 319 11.81 12.48 -1.22
CA ALA A 319 11.50 13.42 -0.13
C ALA A 319 10.18 14.21 -0.32
N HIS A 320 9.60 14.23 -1.51
CA HIS A 320 8.43 15.08 -1.82
C HIS A 320 7.13 14.32 -2.05
N SER A 321 7.22 13.01 -2.23
CA SER A 321 6.08 12.15 -2.55
C SER A 321 5.43 11.54 -1.31
N ARG A 322 4.19 11.07 -1.45
CA ARG A 322 3.44 10.42 -0.37
C ARG A 322 3.49 8.91 -0.50
N THR A 323 3.71 8.26 0.63
CA THR A 323 3.78 6.79 0.74
C THR A 323 2.74 6.26 1.71
N LEU A 324 2.07 5.18 1.31
CA LEU A 324 1.18 4.42 2.18
C LEU A 324 1.74 3.01 2.38
N ILE A 325 1.99 2.64 3.63
CA ILE A 325 2.53 1.34 4.00
C ILE A 325 1.44 0.52 4.70
N PHE A 326 1.09 -0.62 4.12
CA PHE A 326 0.14 -1.56 4.72
C PHE A 326 0.85 -2.62 5.55
N THR A 327 0.36 -2.84 6.76
CA THR A 327 0.80 -3.90 7.66
C THR A 327 -0.38 -4.81 8.03
N GLU A 328 -0.11 -6.09 8.33
CA GLU A 328 -1.15 -7.05 8.69
C GLU A 328 -1.70 -6.83 10.10
N THR A 329 -0.85 -6.39 11.04
CA THR A 329 -1.26 -6.18 12.43
C THR A 329 -0.97 -4.76 12.91
N LYS A 330 -1.73 -4.32 13.92
CA LYS A 330 -1.52 -3.04 14.61
C LYS A 330 -0.16 -2.97 15.32
N ASN A 331 0.34 -4.10 15.81
CA ASN A 331 1.66 -4.19 16.46
C ASN A 331 2.78 -3.99 15.44
N ASP A 332 2.66 -4.57 14.24
CA ASP A 332 3.63 -4.33 13.16
C ASP A 332 3.60 -2.87 12.71
N ALA A 333 2.40 -2.25 12.65
CA ALA A 333 2.27 -0.84 12.31
C ALA A 333 3.01 0.05 13.31
N ASN A 334 2.77 -0.16 14.61
CA ASN A 334 3.45 0.58 15.68
C ASN A 334 4.96 0.34 15.67
N SER A 335 5.40 -0.92 15.55
CA SER A 335 6.82 -1.27 15.54
C SER A 335 7.56 -0.63 14.36
N LEU A 336 6.93 -0.61 13.18
CA LEU A 336 7.52 -0.01 11.99
C LEU A 336 7.63 1.51 12.12
N ALA A 337 6.61 2.18 12.63
CA ALA A 337 6.61 3.64 12.77
C ALA A 337 7.50 4.12 13.92
N LEU A 338 7.58 3.38 15.03
CA LEU A 338 8.46 3.69 16.16
C LEU A 338 9.93 3.37 15.85
N SER A 339 10.18 2.53 14.84
CA SER A 339 11.55 2.27 14.43
C SER A 339 12.18 3.59 13.95
N SER A 340 13.32 3.98 14.53
CA SER A 340 14.13 5.14 14.10
C SER A 340 14.55 5.06 12.63
N VAL A 341 14.16 4.01 11.97
CA VAL A 341 14.44 3.67 10.59
C VAL A 341 13.62 4.51 9.61
N LEU A 342 12.33 4.79 9.92
CA LEU A 342 11.51 5.71 9.13
C LEU A 342 11.68 7.14 9.70
N LYS A 343 11.73 8.13 8.82
CA LYS A 343 11.94 9.55 9.21
C LYS A 343 10.77 10.08 10.05
N GLN A 344 10.96 11.23 10.69
CA GLN A 344 10.00 11.90 11.61
C GLN A 344 8.62 12.18 10.98
N ASP A 345 8.49 12.17 9.65
CA ASP A 345 7.25 12.46 8.92
C ASP A 345 6.31 11.25 8.82
N THR A 346 6.55 10.20 9.62
CA THR A 346 5.76 8.96 9.61
C THR A 346 4.73 8.97 10.73
N GLN A 347 3.48 8.66 10.38
CA GLN A 347 2.38 8.50 11.34
C GLN A 347 1.72 7.13 11.17
N VAL A 348 1.01 6.69 12.23
CA VAL A 348 0.33 5.38 12.27
C VAL A 348 -1.18 5.55 12.23
N LEU A 349 -1.85 4.61 11.57
CA LEU A 349 -3.30 4.57 11.49
C LEU A 349 -3.82 3.13 11.67
N HIS A 350 -4.41 2.84 12.84
CA HIS A 350 -5.05 1.55 13.12
C HIS A 350 -6.22 1.70 14.10
N GLY A 351 -6.96 0.62 14.33
CA GLY A 351 -8.22 0.65 15.09
C GLY A 351 -8.12 1.15 16.55
N ASP A 352 -6.94 1.04 17.18
CA ASP A 352 -6.77 1.51 18.57
C ASP A 352 -6.47 3.01 18.67
N ILE A 353 -6.22 3.69 17.54
CA ILE A 353 -6.00 5.15 17.54
C ILE A 353 -7.35 5.85 17.75
N PRO A 354 -7.46 6.78 18.72
CA PRO A 354 -8.68 7.57 18.94
C PRO A 354 -9.14 8.29 17.66
N GLN A 355 -10.46 8.40 17.46
CA GLN A 355 -11.03 8.95 16.22
C GLN A 355 -10.53 10.37 15.92
N GLU A 356 -10.47 11.21 16.92
CA GLU A 356 -9.96 12.58 16.79
C GLU A 356 -8.51 12.60 16.27
N GLN A 357 -7.65 11.75 16.83
CA GLN A 357 -6.25 11.64 16.38
C GLN A 357 -6.14 11.09 14.96
N ARG A 358 -7.02 10.15 14.57
CA ARG A 358 -7.07 9.63 13.20
C ARG A 358 -7.42 10.75 12.20
N GLU A 359 -8.38 11.61 12.52
CA GLU A 359 -8.77 12.74 11.68
C GLU A 359 -7.64 13.76 11.54
N ILE A 360 -6.93 14.07 12.64
CA ILE A 360 -5.76 14.96 12.62
C ILE A 360 -4.65 14.37 11.75
N THR A 361 -4.36 13.07 11.89
CA THR A 361 -3.35 12.37 11.11
C THR A 361 -3.68 12.40 9.61
N LEU A 362 -4.93 12.08 9.24
CA LEU A 362 -5.38 12.10 7.85
C LEU A 362 -5.34 13.52 7.25
N LYS A 363 -5.76 14.53 8.00
CA LYS A 363 -5.67 15.92 7.59
C LYS A 363 -4.21 16.31 7.32
N SER A 364 -3.31 15.98 8.23
CA SER A 364 -1.88 16.24 8.09
C SER A 364 -1.26 15.51 6.89
N PHE A 365 -1.73 14.29 6.59
CA PHE A 365 -1.32 13.51 5.42
C PHE A 365 -1.85 14.14 4.11
N ARG A 366 -3.11 14.61 4.09
CA ARG A 366 -3.67 15.34 2.93
C ARG A 366 -2.94 16.65 2.65
N GLU A 367 -2.54 17.36 3.69
CA GLU A 367 -1.80 18.62 3.58
C GLU A 367 -0.29 18.41 3.28
N GLY A 368 0.19 17.15 3.23
CA GLY A 368 1.59 16.80 2.95
C GLY A 368 2.55 17.07 4.11
N ARG A 369 2.05 17.42 5.32
CA ARG A 369 2.87 17.55 6.53
C ARG A 369 3.37 16.19 7.02
N VAL A 370 2.55 15.15 6.86
CA VAL A 370 2.90 13.75 7.03
C VAL A 370 3.04 13.15 5.64
N ARG A 371 4.16 12.53 5.33
CA ARG A 371 4.44 11.97 4.00
C ARG A 371 4.39 10.46 3.95
N CYS A 372 4.59 9.81 5.08
CA CYS A 372 4.53 8.36 5.21
C CYS A 372 3.44 7.97 6.22
N LEU A 373 2.46 7.21 5.76
CA LEU A 373 1.38 6.71 6.60
C LEU A 373 1.49 5.18 6.70
N VAL A 374 1.65 4.66 7.92
CA VAL A 374 1.64 3.22 8.18
C VAL A 374 0.25 2.83 8.66
N ALA A 375 -0.43 1.95 7.96
CA ALA A 375 -1.82 1.62 8.25
C ALA A 375 -2.12 0.12 8.20
N THR A 376 -3.11 -0.29 9.00
CA THR A 376 -3.78 -1.59 8.83
C THR A 376 -4.99 -1.44 7.91
N ASP A 377 -5.45 -2.54 7.30
CA ASP A 377 -6.60 -2.54 6.40
C ASP A 377 -7.84 -1.90 6.99
N VAL A 378 -8.20 -2.29 8.22
CA VAL A 378 -9.40 -1.78 8.90
C VAL A 378 -9.39 -0.26 9.00
N ALA A 379 -8.21 0.31 9.20
CA ALA A 379 -8.07 1.75 9.36
C ALA A 379 -7.90 2.51 8.03
N ALA A 380 -7.40 1.84 6.98
CA ALA A 380 -7.20 2.44 5.67
C ALA A 380 -8.38 2.26 4.71
N ARG A 381 -9.31 1.36 5.05
CA ARG A 381 -10.54 1.12 4.27
C ARG A 381 -11.50 2.28 4.42
N GLY A 382 -12.14 2.67 3.31
CA GLY A 382 -13.11 3.78 3.29
C GLY A 382 -12.52 5.16 3.57
N LEU A 383 -11.20 5.27 3.75
CA LEU A 383 -10.55 6.56 3.88
C LEU A 383 -10.41 7.22 2.51
N ASP A 384 -10.78 8.49 2.45
CA ASP A 384 -10.32 9.38 1.40
C ASP A 384 -8.84 9.69 1.63
N ILE A 385 -8.00 8.66 1.42
CA ILE A 385 -6.57 8.85 1.35
C ILE A 385 -6.28 9.47 -0.01
N PRO A 386 -5.67 10.65 -0.05
CA PRO A 386 -5.28 11.25 -1.32
C PRO A 386 -4.42 10.26 -2.08
N GLU A 387 -4.41 10.38 -3.39
CA GLU A 387 -3.54 9.58 -4.22
C GLU A 387 -2.10 9.63 -3.72
N VAL A 388 -1.49 8.46 -3.59
CA VAL A 388 -0.11 8.32 -3.15
C VAL A 388 0.76 7.83 -4.31
N ASP A 389 2.02 8.22 -4.30
CA ASP A 389 2.96 7.85 -5.36
C ASP A 389 3.45 6.41 -5.18
N LEU A 390 3.56 5.98 -3.93
CA LEU A 390 4.07 4.66 -3.57
C LEU A 390 3.13 3.97 -2.56
N VAL A 391 2.76 2.74 -2.87
CA VAL A 391 2.11 1.80 -1.94
C VAL A 391 3.08 0.68 -1.59
N VAL A 392 3.27 0.44 -0.31
CA VAL A 392 4.10 -0.67 0.19
C VAL A 392 3.23 -1.64 0.98
N LEU A 393 3.31 -2.92 0.65
CA LEU A 393 2.69 -3.98 1.44
C LEU A 393 3.80 -4.75 2.18
N SER A 394 3.77 -4.71 3.50
CA SER A 394 4.78 -5.39 4.33
C SER A 394 4.76 -6.90 4.17
N GLU A 395 3.61 -7.49 3.83
CA GLU A 395 3.41 -8.90 3.46
C GLU A 395 2.33 -9.02 2.37
N PRO A 396 2.30 -10.12 1.59
CA PRO A 396 1.22 -10.38 0.67
C PRO A 396 -0.09 -10.55 1.45
N PRO A 397 -1.17 -9.90 1.04
CA PRO A 397 -2.47 -10.07 1.68
C PRO A 397 -2.99 -11.50 1.47
N LYS A 398 -3.89 -11.94 2.34
CA LYS A 398 -4.47 -13.29 2.30
C LYS A 398 -5.40 -13.48 1.11
N ASP A 399 -6.11 -12.44 0.73
CA ASP A 399 -7.02 -12.46 -0.41
C ASP A 399 -6.57 -11.47 -1.50
N VAL A 400 -6.97 -11.77 -2.74
CA VAL A 400 -6.55 -11.01 -3.92
C VAL A 400 -7.24 -9.67 -4.00
N ASP A 401 -8.49 -9.58 -3.56
CA ASP A 401 -9.28 -8.34 -3.60
C ASP A 401 -8.66 -7.29 -2.69
N THR A 402 -8.18 -7.72 -1.51
CA THR A 402 -7.40 -6.86 -0.61
C THR A 402 -6.14 -6.32 -1.28
N TYR A 403 -5.42 -7.13 -2.08
CA TYR A 403 -4.27 -6.63 -2.84
C TYR A 403 -4.67 -5.52 -3.82
N ILE A 404 -5.70 -5.75 -4.60
CA ILE A 404 -6.18 -4.78 -5.60
C ILE A 404 -6.57 -3.45 -4.94
N HIS A 405 -7.29 -3.52 -3.82
CA HIS A 405 -7.71 -2.33 -3.08
C HIS A 405 -6.56 -1.58 -2.41
N ARG A 406 -5.55 -2.28 -1.92
CA ARG A 406 -4.34 -1.66 -1.37
C ARG A 406 -3.54 -1.00 -2.49
N ALA A 407 -3.22 -1.75 -3.55
CA ALA A 407 -2.48 -1.23 -4.70
C ALA A 407 -3.22 -0.06 -5.37
N GLY A 408 -4.54 -0.12 -5.47
CA GLY A 408 -5.38 0.94 -6.02
C GLY A 408 -5.45 2.23 -5.18
N ARG A 409 -4.62 2.41 -4.15
CA ARG A 409 -4.38 3.72 -3.51
C ARG A 409 -3.37 4.56 -4.30
N THR A 410 -2.71 3.98 -5.29
CA THR A 410 -1.88 4.69 -6.27
C THR A 410 -2.42 4.45 -7.69
N GLY A 411 -1.90 5.18 -8.67
CA GLY A 411 -2.27 5.01 -10.08
C GLY A 411 -3.71 5.41 -10.40
N ARG A 412 -4.25 6.44 -9.75
CA ARG A 412 -5.60 6.97 -9.99
C ARG A 412 -5.58 8.10 -11.03
N ALA A 413 -6.72 8.35 -11.64
CA ALA A 413 -6.91 9.45 -12.60
C ALA A 413 -5.85 9.47 -13.71
N GLY A 414 -5.45 8.30 -14.23
CA GLY A 414 -4.49 8.19 -15.35
C GLY A 414 -3.02 8.43 -14.98
N ARG A 415 -2.69 8.65 -13.71
CA ARG A 415 -1.30 8.79 -13.24
C ARG A 415 -0.64 7.43 -13.08
N SER A 416 0.68 7.39 -13.26
CA SER A 416 1.47 6.20 -12.95
C SER A 416 1.70 6.07 -11.45
N GLY A 417 1.59 4.85 -10.93
CA GLY A 417 1.84 4.53 -9.53
C GLY A 417 2.75 3.32 -9.34
N ILE A 418 3.31 3.17 -8.15
CA ILE A 418 4.18 2.04 -7.81
C ILE A 418 3.61 1.30 -6.60
N SER A 419 3.45 -0.02 -6.73
CA SER A 419 3.08 -0.91 -5.63
C SER A 419 4.20 -1.92 -5.39
N VAL A 420 4.75 -1.94 -4.18
CA VAL A 420 5.82 -2.85 -3.77
C VAL A 420 5.31 -3.82 -2.72
N VAL A 421 5.41 -5.12 -2.95
CA VAL A 421 5.04 -6.15 -1.97
C VAL A 421 6.26 -6.89 -1.47
N PHE A 422 6.40 -6.97 -0.15
CA PHE A 422 7.43 -7.77 0.51
C PHE A 422 6.90 -9.18 0.75
N HIS A 423 7.73 -10.18 0.51
CA HIS A 423 7.33 -11.56 0.71
C HIS A 423 8.45 -12.44 1.26
N LYS A 424 8.07 -13.46 2.00
CA LYS A 424 8.92 -14.59 2.39
C LYS A 424 8.97 -15.64 1.26
N PRO A 425 9.96 -16.54 1.25
CA PRO A 425 10.03 -17.59 0.22
C PRO A 425 8.79 -18.48 0.12
N ASP A 426 8.14 -18.76 1.25
CA ASP A 426 6.93 -19.58 1.37
C ASP A 426 5.65 -18.85 0.91
N GLN A 427 5.67 -17.52 0.82
CA GLN A 427 4.56 -16.69 0.38
C GLN A 427 4.51 -16.46 -1.15
N GLN A 428 5.47 -16.98 -1.91
CA GLN A 428 5.49 -16.80 -3.37
C GLN A 428 4.25 -17.39 -4.07
N GLY A 429 3.67 -18.45 -3.50
CA GLY A 429 2.42 -19.01 -3.98
C GLY A 429 1.22 -18.06 -3.90
N GLN A 430 1.18 -17.19 -2.87
CA GLN A 430 0.15 -16.15 -2.72
C GLN A 430 0.28 -15.09 -3.82
N LEU A 431 1.52 -14.65 -4.13
CA LEU A 431 1.76 -13.70 -5.22
C LEU A 431 1.32 -14.27 -6.58
N ARG A 432 1.61 -15.54 -6.86
CA ARG A 432 1.13 -16.20 -8.09
C ARG A 432 -0.40 -16.30 -8.16
N ALA A 433 -1.08 -16.41 -7.03
CA ALA A 433 -2.55 -16.38 -6.98
C ALA A 433 -3.07 -14.97 -7.29
N VAL A 434 -2.41 -13.93 -6.78
CA VAL A 434 -2.71 -12.54 -7.11
C VAL A 434 -2.49 -12.28 -8.62
N GLU A 435 -1.36 -12.72 -9.19
CA GLU A 435 -1.08 -12.54 -10.62
C GLU A 435 -2.17 -13.13 -11.51
N ARG A 436 -2.62 -14.36 -11.19
CA ARG A 436 -3.63 -15.05 -11.99
C ARG A 436 -5.02 -14.41 -11.90
N ARG A 437 -5.44 -14.00 -10.69
CA ARG A 437 -6.79 -13.49 -10.47
C ARG A 437 -6.93 -11.99 -10.73
N ALA A 438 -5.85 -11.20 -10.45
CA ALA A 438 -5.84 -9.77 -10.72
C ALA A 438 -5.35 -9.40 -12.14
N GLY A 439 -4.96 -10.38 -12.96
CA GLY A 439 -4.48 -10.16 -14.32
C GLY A 439 -3.17 -9.34 -14.41
N ILE A 440 -2.36 -9.35 -13.35
CA ILE A 440 -1.10 -8.58 -13.26
C ILE A 440 0.12 -9.49 -13.35
N LYS A 441 1.29 -8.87 -13.51
CA LYS A 441 2.59 -9.54 -13.36
C LYS A 441 3.46 -8.79 -12.38
N PHE A 442 3.99 -9.47 -11.38
CA PHE A 442 5.00 -8.91 -10.49
C PHE A 442 6.37 -8.91 -11.17
N LYS A 443 7.02 -7.75 -11.14
CA LYS A 443 8.45 -7.67 -11.42
C LYS A 443 9.19 -7.98 -10.12
N PHE A 444 9.82 -9.15 -10.04
CA PHE A 444 10.64 -9.53 -8.90
C PHE A 444 11.96 -8.77 -8.95
N ILE A 445 12.24 -8.03 -7.88
CA ILE A 445 13.45 -7.22 -7.72
C ILE A 445 14.15 -7.54 -6.41
N GLY A 446 15.45 -7.26 -6.35
CA GLY A 446 16.19 -7.27 -5.08
C GLY A 446 15.92 -6.04 -4.23
N PRO A 447 16.36 -6.03 -2.95
CA PRO A 447 16.39 -4.82 -2.14
C PRO A 447 17.19 -3.72 -2.84
N PRO A 448 16.81 -2.42 -2.66
CA PRO A 448 17.58 -1.30 -3.19
C PRO A 448 19.06 -1.38 -2.80
N GLN A 449 19.94 -1.09 -3.74
CA GLN A 449 21.37 -1.11 -3.51
C GLN A 449 21.86 0.24 -2.97
N PRO A 450 22.98 0.29 -2.25
CA PRO A 450 23.53 1.54 -1.72
C PRO A 450 23.71 2.63 -2.78
N ALA A 451 24.10 2.25 -4.00
CA ALA A 451 24.24 3.18 -5.11
C ALA A 451 22.90 3.82 -5.53
N ASP A 452 21.80 3.03 -5.53
CA ASP A 452 20.46 3.53 -5.86
C ASP A 452 19.95 4.48 -4.78
N ILE A 453 20.20 4.14 -3.50
CA ILE A 453 19.82 4.95 -2.34
C ILE A 453 20.57 6.28 -2.37
N ILE A 454 21.89 6.26 -2.60
CA ILE A 454 22.72 7.46 -2.68
C ILE A 454 22.27 8.36 -3.82
N LYS A 455 22.00 7.77 -5.00
CA LYS A 455 21.52 8.50 -6.17
C LYS A 455 20.17 9.19 -5.91
N ALA A 456 19.23 8.48 -5.30
CA ALA A 456 17.93 9.05 -4.94
C ALA A 456 18.09 10.16 -3.89
N SER A 457 18.88 9.91 -2.84
CA SER A 457 19.13 10.90 -1.78
C SER A 457 19.86 12.14 -2.30
N ALA A 458 20.78 11.99 -3.25
CA ALA A 458 21.46 13.11 -3.89
C ALA A 458 20.49 13.96 -4.73
N ALA A 459 19.58 13.32 -5.47
CA ALA A 459 18.55 14.03 -6.23
C ALA A 459 17.59 14.82 -5.33
N ASP A 460 17.22 14.25 -4.18
CA ASP A 460 16.39 14.94 -3.19
C ASP A 460 17.17 16.13 -2.54
N ALA A 461 18.44 15.91 -2.16
CA ALA A 461 19.29 16.96 -1.60
C ALA A 461 19.48 18.13 -2.58
N GLN A 462 19.60 17.84 -3.88
CA GLN A 462 19.67 18.88 -4.91
C GLN A 462 18.40 19.73 -4.93
N LYS A 463 17.22 19.14 -4.90
CA LYS A 463 15.94 19.88 -4.86
C LYS A 463 15.81 20.75 -3.59
N PHE A 464 16.31 20.26 -2.44
CA PHE A 464 16.32 21.05 -1.22
C PHE A 464 17.22 22.27 -1.37
N VAL A 465 18.40 22.13 -1.96
CA VAL A 465 19.31 23.24 -2.23
C VAL A 465 18.68 24.26 -3.19
N GLU A 466 18.03 23.78 -4.26
CA GLU A 466 17.34 24.65 -5.24
C GLU A 466 16.16 25.43 -4.62
N SER A 467 15.58 24.96 -3.52
CA SER A 467 14.45 25.61 -2.83
C SER A 467 14.87 26.73 -1.85
N VAL A 468 16.18 26.91 -1.60
CA VAL A 468 16.69 27.91 -0.66
C VAL A 468 16.54 29.33 -1.24
N SER A 469 15.93 30.23 -0.47
CA SER A 469 15.73 31.61 -0.90
C SER A 469 17.03 32.37 -1.11
N PRO A 470 17.11 33.33 -2.06
CA PRO A 470 18.29 34.11 -2.33
C PRO A 470 18.81 34.87 -1.10
N GLU A 471 17.90 35.33 -0.24
CA GLU A 471 18.22 36.06 0.99
C GLU A 471 19.02 35.19 1.98
N VAL A 472 18.66 33.92 2.12
CA VAL A 472 19.38 32.95 2.96
C VAL A 472 20.75 32.62 2.35
N LEU A 473 20.80 32.44 1.02
CA LEU A 473 22.08 32.17 0.33
C LEU A 473 23.14 33.25 0.59
N GLU A 474 22.73 34.51 0.66
CA GLU A 474 23.66 35.62 0.93
C GLU A 474 24.36 35.47 2.29
N LEU A 475 23.63 35.01 3.31
CA LEU A 475 24.18 34.82 4.67
C LEU A 475 25.22 33.69 4.74
N PHE A 476 25.17 32.72 3.83
CA PHE A 476 26.09 31.60 3.80
C PHE A 476 27.24 31.77 2.81
N ARG A 477 27.28 32.85 2.02
CA ARG A 477 28.24 33.05 0.92
C ARG A 477 29.69 33.06 1.39
N GLU A 478 30.00 33.75 2.50
CA GLU A 478 31.35 33.81 3.05
C GLU A 478 31.84 32.42 3.53
N ALA A 479 30.99 31.70 4.26
CA ALA A 479 31.30 30.35 4.71
C ALA A 479 31.48 29.38 3.54
N ALA A 480 30.64 29.51 2.51
CA ALA A 480 30.73 28.71 1.30
C ALA A 480 32.04 28.98 0.55
N GLN A 481 32.46 30.27 0.43
CA GLN A 481 33.73 30.60 -0.20
C GLN A 481 34.92 30.01 0.57
N SER A 482 34.92 30.10 1.90
CA SER A 482 35.96 29.48 2.74
C SER A 482 36.03 27.96 2.57
N LEU A 483 34.89 27.29 2.40
CA LEU A 483 34.87 25.86 2.16
C LEU A 483 35.39 25.49 0.75
N VAL A 484 35.03 26.30 -0.25
CA VAL A 484 35.50 26.12 -1.64
C VAL A 484 37.01 26.28 -1.73
N ASP A 485 37.56 27.28 -1.01
CA ASP A 485 39.01 27.52 -0.99
C ASP A 485 39.80 26.38 -0.33
N LYS A 486 39.17 25.64 0.61
CA LYS A 486 39.80 24.49 1.31
C LYS A 486 39.79 23.18 0.51
N ILE A 487 38.69 22.85 -0.10
CA ILE A 487 38.49 21.51 -0.69
C ILE A 487 38.07 21.55 -2.17
N GLY A 488 37.89 22.73 -2.75
CA GLY A 488 37.47 22.90 -4.13
C GLY A 488 35.94 22.95 -4.29
N ALA A 489 35.45 23.58 -5.35
CA ALA A 489 34.04 23.88 -5.54
C ALA A 489 33.17 22.60 -5.69
N ILE A 490 33.63 21.62 -6.49
CA ILE A 490 32.88 20.38 -6.73
C ILE A 490 32.81 19.56 -5.45
N ASP A 491 33.93 19.39 -4.75
CA ASP A 491 33.97 18.58 -3.53
C ASP A 491 33.21 19.25 -2.38
N ALA A 492 33.20 20.59 -2.30
CA ALA A 492 32.40 21.35 -1.34
C ALA A 492 30.88 21.11 -1.55
N VAL A 493 30.43 21.18 -2.80
CA VAL A 493 29.02 20.89 -3.15
C VAL A 493 28.70 19.40 -2.90
N ALA A 494 29.58 18.48 -3.32
CA ALA A 494 29.37 17.04 -3.12
C ALA A 494 29.29 16.70 -1.62
N ALA A 495 30.18 17.23 -0.78
CA ALA A 495 30.16 17.04 0.66
C ALA A 495 28.89 17.65 1.31
N SER A 496 28.45 18.81 0.84
CA SER A 496 27.20 19.44 1.31
C SER A 496 25.97 18.60 0.97
N LEU A 497 25.86 18.12 -0.28
CA LEU A 497 24.79 17.22 -0.71
C LEU A 497 24.81 15.90 0.08
N ALA A 498 25.99 15.31 0.30
CA ALA A 498 26.15 14.11 1.11
C ALA A 498 25.71 14.33 2.56
N HIS A 499 26.05 15.48 3.13
CA HIS A 499 25.62 15.85 4.49
C HIS A 499 24.10 16.08 4.58
N ILE A 500 23.50 16.81 3.65
CA ILE A 500 22.05 17.04 3.56
C ILE A 500 21.29 15.71 3.40
N SER A 501 21.81 14.79 2.58
CA SER A 501 21.22 13.46 2.39
C SER A 501 21.36 12.55 3.61
N GLY A 502 22.22 12.90 4.59
CA GLY A 502 22.56 12.07 5.74
C GLY A 502 23.49 10.90 5.42
N THR A 503 24.05 10.85 4.20
CA THR A 503 24.91 9.77 3.73
C THR A 503 26.37 10.13 4.04
N LYS A 504 26.89 9.65 5.17
CA LYS A 504 28.29 9.85 5.54
C LYS A 504 29.20 8.70 5.10
N GLU A 505 28.64 7.49 5.02
CA GLU A 505 29.36 6.27 4.67
C GLU A 505 28.50 5.38 3.76
N ILE A 506 29.14 4.61 2.90
CA ILE A 506 28.47 3.65 2.03
C ILE A 506 28.31 2.34 2.80
N ILE A 507 27.14 2.11 3.37
CA ILE A 507 26.84 0.86 4.07
C ILE A 507 26.44 -0.17 3.02
N SER A 508 27.30 -1.15 2.77
CA SER A 508 26.99 -2.30 1.89
C SER A 508 25.86 -3.14 2.48
N ARG A 509 25.07 -3.76 1.59
CA ARG A 509 23.96 -4.63 1.97
C ARG A 509 24.03 -5.95 1.20
N SER A 510 23.82 -7.05 1.93
CA SER A 510 23.72 -8.39 1.35
C SER A 510 22.64 -8.46 0.27
N LEU A 511 22.98 -8.99 -0.90
CA LEU A 511 22.04 -9.32 -1.95
C LEU A 511 21.22 -10.59 -1.62
N ILE A 512 21.71 -11.45 -0.72
CA ILE A 512 21.10 -12.74 -0.37
C ILE A 512 20.07 -12.59 0.75
N THR A 513 20.41 -11.80 1.78
CA THR A 513 19.63 -11.67 3.02
C THR A 513 19.01 -10.29 3.21
N GLY A 514 19.51 -9.26 2.51
CA GLY A 514 19.13 -7.86 2.72
C GLY A 514 19.73 -7.23 3.99
N LYS A 515 20.62 -7.93 4.70
CA LYS A 515 21.22 -7.47 5.96
C LYS A 515 22.27 -6.41 5.69
N GLU A 516 22.28 -5.33 6.47
CA GLU A 516 23.29 -4.26 6.39
C GLU A 516 24.64 -4.75 6.95
N GLY A 517 25.73 -4.17 6.44
CA GLY A 517 27.08 -4.50 6.88
C GLY A 517 27.69 -5.73 6.19
N PHE A 518 27.04 -6.26 5.15
CA PHE A 518 27.55 -7.38 4.37
C PHE A 518 27.70 -7.02 2.90
N THR A 519 28.74 -7.57 2.27
CA THR A 519 28.99 -7.50 0.83
C THR A 519 28.86 -8.89 0.23
N THR A 520 28.11 -9.04 -0.86
CA THR A 520 27.93 -10.34 -1.52
C THR A 520 28.97 -10.53 -2.60
N PHE A 521 29.65 -11.67 -2.55
CA PHE A 521 30.64 -12.13 -3.54
C PHE A 521 30.14 -13.38 -4.25
N LEU A 522 30.49 -13.51 -5.52
CA LEU A 522 30.36 -14.73 -6.32
C LEU A 522 31.70 -15.46 -6.30
N MET A 523 31.70 -16.69 -5.81
CA MET A 523 32.86 -17.59 -5.88
C MET A 523 32.59 -18.63 -6.95
N LYS A 524 33.38 -18.62 -8.02
CA LYS A 524 33.24 -19.52 -9.17
C LYS A 524 34.38 -20.53 -9.21
N GLY A 525 34.08 -21.82 -9.10
CA GLY A 525 35.03 -22.90 -9.22
C GLY A 525 35.27 -23.32 -10.67
N SER A 526 36.44 -23.85 -10.95
CA SER A 526 36.79 -24.44 -12.27
C SER A 526 36.06 -25.76 -12.54
N VAL A 527 35.57 -26.44 -11.51
CA VAL A 527 34.94 -27.78 -11.57
C VAL A 527 33.49 -27.69 -11.04
N GLU A 528 32.60 -28.55 -11.55
CA GLU A 528 31.27 -28.70 -10.96
C GLU A 528 31.36 -29.38 -9.60
N PHE A 529 30.56 -28.90 -8.64
CA PHE A 529 30.50 -29.46 -7.30
C PHE A 529 29.07 -29.91 -6.92
N MET A 530 29.00 -31.01 -6.19
CA MET A 530 27.73 -31.63 -5.79
C MET A 530 26.98 -30.84 -4.70
N GLY A 531 27.63 -29.84 -4.09
CA GLY A 531 27.01 -29.03 -3.03
C GLY A 531 27.96 -27.98 -2.45
N PRO A 532 27.49 -27.13 -1.55
CA PRO A 532 28.24 -25.99 -1.03
C PRO A 532 29.44 -26.36 -0.17
N GLY A 533 29.55 -27.63 0.27
CA GLY A 533 30.61 -28.07 1.15
C GLY A 533 32.04 -27.92 0.59
N TYR A 534 32.19 -27.96 -0.75
CA TYR A 534 33.49 -27.70 -1.39
C TYR A 534 33.96 -26.27 -1.12
N MET A 535 33.08 -25.30 -1.31
CA MET A 535 33.40 -23.89 -1.10
C MET A 535 33.55 -23.56 0.39
N TRP A 536 32.79 -24.20 1.28
CA TRP A 536 32.97 -24.05 2.72
C TRP A 536 34.38 -24.52 3.17
N ARG A 537 34.88 -25.64 2.63
CA ARG A 537 36.25 -26.10 2.88
C ARG A 537 37.31 -25.15 2.30
N ALA A 538 37.05 -24.62 1.12
CA ALA A 538 37.94 -23.63 0.51
C ALA A 538 38.03 -22.35 1.39
N LEU A 539 36.94 -21.88 1.93
CA LEU A 539 36.91 -20.73 2.86
C LEU A 539 37.63 -21.07 4.17
N GLU A 540 37.41 -22.28 4.72
CA GLU A 540 38.05 -22.73 5.96
C GLU A 540 39.57 -22.84 5.84
N ASN A 541 40.05 -23.35 4.71
CA ASN A 541 41.50 -23.55 4.49
C ASN A 541 42.24 -22.23 4.15
N ASN A 542 41.56 -21.27 3.55
CA ASN A 542 42.21 -20.07 3.01
C ASN A 542 41.94 -18.79 3.82
N VAL A 543 40.76 -18.65 4.41
CA VAL A 543 40.34 -17.46 5.16
C VAL A 543 39.51 -17.84 6.41
N PRO A 544 40.11 -18.60 7.34
CA PRO A 544 39.37 -19.16 8.50
C PRO A 544 38.72 -18.07 9.37
N GLU A 545 39.40 -16.96 9.61
CA GLU A 545 38.90 -15.86 10.43
C GLU A 545 37.66 -15.18 9.83
N ILE A 546 37.64 -15.03 8.50
CA ILE A 546 36.50 -14.46 7.79
C ILE A 546 35.38 -15.49 7.71
N LYS A 547 35.71 -16.78 7.51
CA LYS A 547 34.75 -17.89 7.40
C LYS A 547 33.84 -17.98 8.62
N GLU A 548 34.35 -17.78 9.85
CA GLU A 548 33.52 -17.79 11.06
C GLU A 548 32.44 -16.73 11.11
N GLN A 549 32.62 -15.62 10.38
CA GLN A 549 31.69 -14.51 10.30
C GLN A 549 30.76 -14.60 9.08
N ILE A 550 30.95 -15.61 8.21
CA ILE A 550 30.07 -15.83 7.05
C ILE A 550 28.81 -16.55 7.50
N GLU A 551 27.69 -15.86 7.44
CA GLU A 551 26.38 -16.41 7.84
C GLU A 551 25.71 -17.23 6.73
N VAL A 552 25.90 -16.85 5.47
CA VAL A 552 25.15 -17.42 4.34
C VAL A 552 26.04 -17.66 3.14
N LEU A 553 25.94 -18.89 2.64
CA LEU A 553 26.52 -19.32 1.36
C LEU A 553 25.45 -20.11 0.61
N LYS A 554 25.16 -19.72 -0.65
CA LYS A 554 24.15 -20.37 -1.49
C LYS A 554 24.74 -20.78 -2.83
N PRO A 555 24.49 -22.02 -3.27
CA PRO A 555 24.89 -22.45 -4.61
C PRO A 555 24.04 -21.76 -5.67
N CYS A 556 24.63 -21.51 -6.84
CA CYS A 556 23.96 -21.02 -8.04
C CYS A 556 23.42 -22.18 -8.89
N SER A 557 22.55 -21.88 -9.84
CA SER A 557 21.93 -22.87 -10.74
C SER A 557 22.95 -23.54 -11.67
N ASP A 558 24.10 -22.92 -11.92
CA ASP A 558 25.20 -23.41 -12.77
C ASP A 558 26.03 -24.57 -12.18
N ARG A 559 25.82 -24.90 -10.89
CA ARG A 559 26.56 -25.89 -10.12
C ARG A 559 28.08 -25.69 -10.05
N LYS A 560 28.58 -24.55 -10.52
CA LYS A 560 30.00 -24.15 -10.51
C LYS A 560 30.27 -22.93 -9.64
N SER A 561 29.21 -22.24 -9.23
CA SER A 561 29.33 -21.00 -8.47
C SER A 561 28.52 -21.04 -7.19
N VAL A 562 28.98 -20.29 -6.20
CA VAL A 562 28.23 -19.96 -5.00
C VAL A 562 28.25 -18.47 -4.75
N VAL A 563 27.19 -17.96 -4.15
CA VAL A 563 27.17 -16.60 -3.60
C VAL A 563 27.36 -16.66 -2.10
N VAL A 564 28.20 -15.77 -1.58
CA VAL A 564 28.57 -15.72 -0.16
C VAL A 564 28.48 -14.28 0.35
N ASP A 565 27.94 -14.11 1.56
CA ASP A 565 27.89 -12.83 2.26
C ASP A 565 29.08 -12.69 3.20
N VAL A 566 29.96 -11.74 2.92
CA VAL A 566 31.14 -11.42 3.72
C VAL A 566 30.89 -10.11 4.45
N PRO A 567 31.22 -9.98 5.76
CA PRO A 567 31.12 -8.70 6.45
C PRO A 567 31.91 -7.61 5.72
N SER A 568 31.32 -6.43 5.55
CA SER A 568 31.89 -5.36 4.73
C SER A 568 33.24 -4.86 5.24
N ILE A 569 33.50 -5.00 6.54
CA ILE A 569 34.81 -4.69 7.15
C ILE A 569 35.95 -5.57 6.60
N HIS A 570 35.63 -6.79 6.17
CA HIS A 570 36.59 -7.75 5.61
C HIS A 570 36.50 -7.84 4.08
N ALA A 571 35.57 -7.11 3.44
CA ALA A 571 35.29 -7.25 2.01
C ALA A 571 36.54 -6.97 1.14
N LYS A 572 37.31 -5.93 1.47
CA LYS A 572 38.53 -5.56 0.73
C LYS A 572 39.63 -6.60 0.90
N ALA A 573 39.90 -7.03 2.13
CA ALA A 573 40.88 -8.08 2.42
C ALA A 573 40.50 -9.43 1.76
N PHE A 574 39.20 -9.74 1.72
CA PHE A 574 38.68 -10.93 1.07
C PHE A 574 38.89 -10.89 -0.45
N GLU A 575 38.64 -9.75 -1.08
CA GLU A 575 38.83 -9.55 -2.53
C GLU A 575 40.31 -9.59 -2.92
N GLU A 576 41.18 -8.89 -2.18
CA GLU A 576 42.63 -8.90 -2.40
C GLU A 576 43.23 -10.30 -2.25
N TYR A 577 42.87 -11.02 -1.18
CA TYR A 577 43.35 -12.40 -0.96
C TYR A 577 43.02 -13.33 -2.13
N TRP A 578 41.77 -13.30 -2.61
CA TRP A 578 41.35 -14.17 -3.70
C TRP A 578 41.83 -13.70 -5.09
N SER A 579 42.16 -12.42 -5.27
CA SER A 579 42.84 -11.93 -6.47
C SER A 579 44.24 -12.48 -6.58
N ASP A 580 44.97 -12.60 -5.46
CA ASP A 580 46.36 -13.08 -5.43
C ASP A 580 46.46 -14.60 -5.48
N VAL A 581 45.60 -15.31 -4.79
CA VAL A 581 45.63 -16.75 -4.59
C VAL A 581 44.65 -17.53 -5.48
N GLY A 582 43.57 -16.87 -5.94
CA GLY A 582 42.45 -17.53 -6.62
C GLY A 582 42.84 -18.22 -7.92
N GLY A 583 43.80 -17.68 -8.67
CA GLY A 583 44.29 -18.27 -9.92
C GLY A 583 44.99 -19.63 -9.70
N SER A 584 45.65 -19.82 -8.58
CA SER A 584 46.34 -21.08 -8.24
C SER A 584 45.40 -22.16 -7.66
N ASN A 585 44.30 -21.77 -7.02
CA ASN A 585 43.30 -22.68 -6.44
C ASN A 585 42.10 -22.98 -7.34
N GLY A 586 42.06 -22.41 -8.56
CA GLY A 586 40.96 -22.59 -9.51
C GLY A 586 39.59 -22.01 -9.06
N ILE A 587 39.61 -21.11 -8.08
CA ILE A 587 38.42 -20.39 -7.60
C ILE A 587 38.59 -18.92 -7.93
N ASN A 588 37.68 -18.37 -8.72
CA ASN A 588 37.60 -16.93 -9.01
C ASN A 588 36.53 -16.30 -8.11
N VAL A 589 36.85 -15.13 -7.53
CA VAL A 589 35.94 -14.38 -6.63
C VAL A 589 35.73 -12.99 -7.18
N GLU A 590 34.47 -12.61 -7.31
CA GLU A 590 34.09 -11.29 -7.80
C GLU A 590 32.97 -10.69 -6.96
N LYS A 591 33.01 -9.39 -6.72
CA LYS A 591 31.93 -8.65 -6.06
C LYS A 591 30.76 -8.53 -7.04
N VAL A 592 29.57 -8.92 -6.62
CA VAL A 592 28.39 -8.87 -7.48
C VAL A 592 27.45 -7.73 -7.10
N SER A 593 26.89 -7.10 -8.13
CA SER A 593 25.85 -6.07 -8.00
C SER A 593 24.43 -6.61 -8.20
N GLN A 594 24.31 -7.81 -8.83
CA GLN A 594 23.03 -8.51 -9.02
C GLN A 594 23.20 -9.98 -8.68
N LEU A 595 22.18 -10.57 -8.05
CA LEU A 595 22.19 -11.99 -7.74
C LEU A 595 22.15 -12.83 -9.00
N PRO A 596 23.05 -13.78 -9.18
CA PRO A 596 22.92 -14.81 -10.21
C PRO A 596 21.70 -15.70 -9.92
N GLU A 597 21.32 -16.49 -10.91
CA GLU A 597 20.18 -17.40 -10.81
C GLU A 597 20.43 -18.47 -9.74
N LEU A 598 19.61 -18.44 -8.68
CA LEU A 598 19.71 -19.42 -7.59
C LEU A 598 18.73 -20.57 -7.85
N PRO A 599 19.11 -21.83 -7.54
CA PRO A 599 18.21 -22.97 -7.72
C PRO A 599 16.94 -22.79 -6.88
N GLU A 600 15.78 -23.00 -7.48
CA GLU A 600 14.52 -23.08 -6.75
C GLU A 600 14.61 -24.26 -5.76
N ARG A 601 14.27 -24.02 -4.48
CA ARG A 601 14.12 -25.10 -3.50
C ARG A 601 13.04 -26.06 -4.00
N GLN A 602 13.45 -27.17 -4.62
CA GLN A 602 12.55 -28.32 -4.78
C GLN A 602 12.11 -28.72 -3.36
N ARG A 603 10.82 -28.68 -3.09
CA ARG A 603 10.23 -29.31 -1.89
C ARG A 603 10.60 -30.79 -1.96
N PHE A 604 11.53 -31.22 -1.12
CA PHE A 604 11.72 -32.63 -0.79
C PHE A 604 10.42 -33.12 -0.11
N GLY A 605 9.51 -33.67 -0.88
CA GLY A 605 8.21 -34.09 -0.37
C GLY A 605 7.30 -34.71 -1.43
N GLN A 606 7.88 -35.41 -2.39
CA GLN A 606 7.24 -36.52 -3.12
C GLN A 606 8.35 -37.42 -3.62
N MET A 607 8.78 -38.34 -2.76
CA MET A 607 9.41 -39.58 -3.23
C MET A 607 8.35 -40.25 -4.09
N GLU A 608 8.44 -40.12 -5.40
CA GLU A 608 7.84 -41.07 -6.31
C GLU A 608 8.31 -42.46 -5.88
N ARG A 609 7.36 -43.27 -5.41
CA ARG A 609 7.56 -44.70 -5.21
C ARG A 609 8.03 -45.25 -6.56
N ARG A 610 9.31 -45.59 -6.65
CA ARG A 610 9.84 -46.37 -7.76
C ARG A 610 8.96 -47.62 -7.89
N PRO A 611 8.48 -47.97 -9.12
CA PRO A 611 7.75 -49.19 -9.31
C PRO A 611 8.65 -50.37 -8.93
N HIS A 612 8.13 -51.21 -8.08
CA HIS A 612 8.68 -52.52 -7.77
C HIS A 612 8.85 -53.29 -9.09
N PHE A 613 10.09 -53.48 -9.53
CA PHE A 613 10.44 -54.55 -10.46
C PHE A 613 10.42 -55.85 -9.67
N GLY A 614 9.27 -56.50 -9.61
CA GLY A 614 9.13 -57.89 -9.25
C GLY A 614 8.74 -58.63 -10.50
N GLU A 615 9.63 -59.45 -11.00
CA GLU A 615 9.34 -60.76 -11.58
C GLU A 615 10.54 -61.26 -12.40
N ARG A 616 10.97 -62.37 -11.97
CA ARG A 616 11.63 -63.53 -12.58
C ARG A 616 12.94 -63.88 -11.96
N TYR A 617 12.88 -64.91 -11.12
CA TYR A 617 13.55 -66.18 -11.33
C TYR A 617 13.15 -67.13 -10.20
N SER A 618 12.19 -68.03 -10.49
CA SER A 618 12.02 -69.34 -9.80
C SER A 618 13.03 -70.27 -10.36
N GLN A 619 13.81 -70.92 -9.50
CA GLN A 619 14.17 -72.37 -9.53
C GLN A 619 15.35 -72.62 -8.61
N GLY A 620 15.13 -73.55 -7.73
CA GLY A 620 16.23 -74.42 -7.33
C GLY A 620 16.56 -74.55 -5.82
N ARG A 621 15.88 -75.56 -5.21
CA ARG A 621 16.42 -76.50 -4.22
C ARG A 621 16.65 -76.07 -2.78
N ASP A 622 15.78 -76.68 -1.96
CA ASP A 622 15.94 -77.44 -0.71
C ASP A 622 17.36 -77.53 -0.11
N VAL A 623 17.34 -77.60 1.20
CA VAL A 623 18.07 -78.44 2.12
C VAL A 623 18.68 -77.65 3.31
N PHE A 624 18.28 -78.22 4.44
CA PHE A 624 18.78 -78.20 5.82
C PHE A 624 18.14 -77.21 6.81
N GLN A 625 17.18 -77.65 7.48
CA GLN A 625 16.98 -78.30 8.84
C GLN A 625 18.01 -77.92 9.91
N ARG A 626 17.43 -77.47 11.02
CA ARG A 626 17.68 -77.84 12.42
C ARG A 626 18.34 -76.86 13.38
N TYR A 627 17.62 -76.82 14.50
CA TYR A 627 17.99 -76.43 15.88
C TYR A 627 17.94 -74.91 16.16
N GLY A 628 17.30 -74.45 17.24
CA GLY A 628 16.74 -75.07 18.41
C GLY A 628 15.83 -74.11 19.17
N LYS A 629 15.03 -74.73 19.94
CA LYS A 629 13.98 -74.19 20.83
C LYS A 629 14.48 -73.23 21.87
N GLY A 630 13.61 -72.28 22.20
CA GLY A 630 13.64 -71.47 23.42
C GLY A 630 12.27 -70.85 23.69
N GLN A 631 11.40 -71.58 24.36
CA GLN A 631 10.14 -71.16 24.94
C GLN A 631 10.38 -70.17 26.09
N PHE A 632 9.51 -69.21 26.23
CA PHE A 632 8.81 -68.89 27.49
C PHE A 632 7.66 -67.92 27.17
N SER A 633 6.48 -68.40 27.16
CA SER A 633 5.20 -68.29 27.87
C SER A 633 5.02 -66.97 28.61
N SER A 634 3.99 -66.27 28.21
CA SER A 634 2.58 -66.16 28.62
C SER A 634 2.41 -65.16 29.77
N ARG A 635 1.51 -64.25 29.61
CA ARG A 635 0.15 -64.22 30.13
C ARG A 635 -0.45 -62.83 30.07
N ASN A 636 -1.65 -62.77 29.47
CA ASN A 636 -2.89 -62.15 29.95
C ASN A 636 -2.77 -60.85 30.73
N GLY A 637 -3.62 -59.85 30.52
CA GLY A 637 -4.99 -59.81 30.10
C GLY A 637 -5.59 -58.47 30.44
N TYR A 638 -6.74 -58.20 29.88
CA TYR A 638 -7.83 -57.31 30.32
C TYR A 638 -7.48 -55.86 30.64
N GLY A 639 -8.00 -54.83 30.03
CA GLY A 639 -9.40 -54.49 29.95
C GLY A 639 -9.62 -53.19 30.73
N GLY A 640 -10.30 -52.23 30.18
CA GLY A 640 -10.80 -51.13 31.02
C GLY A 640 -10.89 -49.78 30.33
N LYS A 641 -12.04 -49.49 29.73
CA LYS A 641 -12.52 -48.14 29.46
C LYS A 641 -12.71 -47.39 30.76
N ALA A 642 -12.31 -46.13 30.83
CA ALA A 642 -12.89 -45.17 31.77
C ALA A 642 -12.79 -43.77 31.20
N SER A 643 -13.95 -43.23 30.88
CA SER A 643 -14.27 -41.84 30.71
C SER A 643 -14.16 -41.08 32.03
N PHE A 644 -13.57 -39.89 32.04
CA PHE A 644 -13.77 -38.94 33.10
C PHE A 644 -14.26 -37.60 32.56
N LYS A 645 -15.56 -37.38 32.70
CA LYS A 645 -16.16 -36.08 32.80
C LYS A 645 -15.77 -35.47 34.16
N LYS A 646 -15.42 -34.22 34.21
CA LYS A 646 -15.49 -33.39 35.41
C LYS A 646 -16.16 -32.06 35.10
N ASP A 647 -17.40 -32.01 35.50
CA ASP A 647 -18.14 -30.79 35.81
C ASP A 647 -17.48 -30.03 36.95
N PHE A 648 -17.43 -28.72 36.88
CA PHE A 648 -17.31 -27.90 38.07
C PHE A 648 -18.34 -26.76 37.98
N LYS A 649 -19.27 -26.84 38.93
CA LYS A 649 -20.32 -25.91 39.23
C LYS A 649 -19.78 -24.64 39.93
N SER A 650 -20.50 -23.59 39.68
CA SER A 650 -20.59 -22.31 40.35
C SER A 650 -20.59 -22.35 41.89
N SER A 651 -20.01 -21.33 42.50
CA SER A 651 -20.59 -20.76 43.72
C SER A 651 -20.26 -19.26 43.85
N ASN A 652 -21.33 -18.47 43.91
CA ASN A 652 -21.38 -17.11 44.42
C ASN A 652 -20.94 -17.04 45.88
N SER A 653 -20.28 -15.98 46.28
CA SER A 653 -20.48 -15.41 47.59
C SER A 653 -20.03 -13.95 47.66
N TYR A 654 -20.95 -13.14 48.07
CA TYR A 654 -20.97 -11.77 48.57
C TYR A 654 -19.86 -11.42 49.55
N GLY A 655 -19.42 -10.16 49.54
CA GLY A 655 -18.60 -9.56 50.59
C GLY A 655 -18.43 -8.05 50.41
N GLN A 656 -19.49 -7.29 50.80
CA GLN A 656 -19.38 -5.84 51.06
C GLN A 656 -18.42 -5.58 52.23
N ARG A 657 -17.54 -4.59 52.12
CA ARG A 657 -17.15 -3.73 53.23
C ARG A 657 -16.90 -2.31 52.76
N ARG A 658 -17.81 -1.43 53.21
CA ARG A 658 -17.58 0.02 53.35
C ARG A 658 -16.52 0.23 54.44
N ASN A 659 -15.68 1.25 54.27
CA ASN A 659 -15.43 2.23 55.34
C ASN A 659 -14.83 3.52 54.77
N ASN A 660 -15.48 4.60 55.23
CA ASN A 660 -15.12 6.00 55.15
C ASN A 660 -13.81 6.31 55.91
N PHE A 661 -13.16 7.41 55.53
CA PHE A 661 -12.69 8.56 56.34
C PHE A 661 -11.83 9.41 55.39
N ALA A 662 -12.20 10.58 55.01
CA ALA A 662 -12.24 11.88 55.67
C ALA A 662 -10.87 12.57 55.71
N ASN A 663 -10.82 13.70 55.03
CA ASN A 663 -10.13 14.96 55.28
C ASN A 663 -8.63 15.00 55.60
N GLY A 664 -7.94 15.88 54.87
CA GLY A 664 -6.68 16.47 55.29
C GLY A 664 -6.14 17.45 54.23
N ASN A 665 -6.42 18.72 54.46
CA ASN A 665 -5.83 19.92 53.89
C ASN A 665 -4.31 19.93 53.94
N GLY A 666 -3.67 20.58 52.93
CA GLY A 666 -2.42 21.26 53.27
C GLY A 666 -1.49 21.55 52.05
N ASN A 667 -1.56 22.79 51.62
CA ASN A 667 -0.49 23.69 51.18
C ASN A 667 0.31 23.44 49.89
N LEU A 668 0.07 24.39 49.01
CA LEU A 668 1.03 25.19 48.18
C LEU A 668 2.52 25.01 48.47
N HIS A 669 3.31 24.75 47.42
CA HIS A 669 4.51 25.54 47.15
C HIS A 669 4.78 25.65 45.63
N ARG A 670 4.81 26.89 45.15
CA ARG A 670 5.44 27.37 43.90
C ARG A 670 6.93 27.02 43.90
N PHE A 671 7.47 26.67 42.77
CA PHE A 671 8.78 27.11 42.35
C PHE A 671 8.79 27.37 40.83
N ASP A 672 9.02 28.63 40.54
CA ASP A 672 9.36 29.19 39.22
C ASP A 672 10.81 28.90 38.88
N SER A 673 11.10 28.99 37.57
CA SER A 673 12.32 29.35 36.90
C SER A 673 13.51 28.37 36.90
N TRP A 674 13.98 28.06 35.70
CA TRP A 674 15.28 28.51 35.18
C TRP A 674 15.33 28.31 33.67
N LEU A 675 15.39 29.42 32.96
CA LEU A 675 15.94 29.59 31.61
C LEU A 675 17.47 29.58 31.76
N GLU A 676 18.18 28.76 30.96
CA GLU A 676 19.35 29.08 30.15
C GLU A 676 19.47 28.08 29.01
#